data_bb0c08f2875f125d867c47556aa619e6
#
_entry.id   bb0c08f2875f125d867c47556aa619e6
#
_cell.length_a   1.000
_cell.length_b   1.000
_cell.length_c   1.000
_cell.angle_alpha   90.00
_cell.angle_beta   90.00
_cell.angle_gamma   90.00
#
_symmetry.space_group_name_H-M   'P 1'
#
loop_
_entity.id
_entity.type
_entity.pdbx_description
1 polymer ?
#
loop_
_entity_poly.entity_id
_entity_poly.type
_entity_poly.pdbx_seq_one_letter_code
_entity_poly.pdbx_strand_id
1 'polypeptide(L)'
;MELATEVAGPYAGKMLADFGAEVIKVEPPGGDPSRFGGPVLPANDNASNGADEAERNALFLHLNTNKRSIVADIETPDGRATIAQLLHQADVVIESFVPGTLHRHGLGYEALRRNNPEIVVASITPFGQTGPYAQYLGADIITYAMGGPMYSTGMDEREPVKLAGNVISCQVGNVASTALLGAWMTAQQTGHGCHIDLSEFEAQTASIDRRVTYLLHWQWGGGITTRQASNRARVLPSDMFPTGDGYVLALTIPAWAPRMLAVLDDDDLTARFDSPDWLRDDELADDILATLYPWLVEGDKADRTRTAQAHKWAVTALNSPVDLLDDDHFVGREYFTTTDHPVVGPHRRTGPPFRLADAWQIRRPAPLLDEHRDEILAELAAATPATADVADADADADAASASSPDPQPIRRPLNAPRLPLEGVRIIDMTVVWAGPACTMHLGDLGAEIIRVDNPYVFPPATRGISPRPPEDLLLDLGALGGAYPNFTTATGNPWNTQGMFAAQARNKKSCTLDIRTPEGRELFLQLVEQSDVLVENNSVATLDKLGIGWDVLHERNPRLVACRMAPMGLDGPYSSYVGFGASFEALCGLTSLRGYDDLDPTSLSTVFHMDPASGAGGAFAVMCALLRRDETGVGELIDFAQSENMMNHIGEYFIDADRTGVTHEPIGNRHPTNAPQGCYPCEGDDRWAVIAVANDQQWQALCEVIGQGELATDARFATRQARQANHHELDALLAAWTSTRSPHDVFHQCQQAGVPAAPVYDEADSFADPHLEARGFFRQQGSADIGTWLFPRHHWQWTGPALRWGPINRLGDANEHVFKDVLGLSAEEYQGLIEAGHITTSYLQEDGTPH
;
A
#
# COMPACT_ATOMS: atom_id res chain seq x y z
N MET A 1 9.94 -18.83 -8.93
CA MET A 1 8.81 -19.53 -9.57
C MET A 1 7.51 -18.83 -9.23
N GLU A 2 6.74 -18.43 -10.24
CA GLU A 2 5.45 -17.76 -10.07
C GLU A 2 4.34 -18.64 -10.65
N LEU A 3 3.47 -19.13 -9.77
CA LEU A 3 2.24 -19.85 -10.07
C LEU A 3 1.00 -18.96 -9.81
N ALA A 4 1.25 -17.76 -9.31
CA ALA A 4 0.20 -16.79 -9.01
C ALA A 4 -0.35 -16.15 -10.30
N THR A 5 -1.62 -15.80 -10.25
CA THR A 5 -2.36 -15.16 -11.35
C THR A 5 -2.96 -13.83 -10.92
N GLU A 6 -3.58 -13.13 -11.84
CA GLU A 6 -4.23 -11.83 -11.69
C GLU A 6 -3.23 -10.70 -11.39
N VAL A 7 -3.22 -10.09 -10.17
CA VAL A 7 -2.46 -8.86 -9.93
C VAL A 7 -1.47 -8.98 -8.77
N ALA A 8 -1.92 -9.32 -7.56
CA ALA A 8 -1.08 -9.23 -6.35
C ALA A 8 0.19 -10.07 -6.42
N GLY A 9 0.07 -11.36 -6.78
CA GLY A 9 1.22 -12.25 -6.97
C GLY A 9 2.13 -11.82 -8.12
N PRO A 10 1.58 -11.57 -9.32
CA PRO A 10 2.36 -11.05 -10.45
C PRO A 10 3.07 -9.72 -10.18
N TYR A 11 2.48 -8.80 -9.40
CA TYR A 11 3.15 -7.57 -8.99
C TYR A 11 4.34 -7.86 -8.05
N ALA A 12 4.18 -8.76 -7.09
CA ALA A 12 5.29 -9.18 -6.24
C ALA A 12 6.43 -9.84 -7.05
N GLY A 13 6.07 -10.71 -8.01
CA GLY A 13 7.01 -11.30 -8.95
C GLY A 13 7.71 -10.28 -9.83
N LYS A 14 6.99 -9.23 -10.29
CA LYS A 14 7.56 -8.09 -11.03
C LYS A 14 8.61 -7.35 -10.20
N MET A 15 8.30 -7.01 -8.95
CA MET A 15 9.25 -6.33 -8.06
C MET A 15 10.54 -7.12 -7.92
N LEU A 16 10.47 -8.42 -7.71
CA LEU A 16 11.66 -9.28 -7.65
C LEU A 16 12.39 -9.35 -9.00
N ALA A 17 11.65 -9.53 -10.12
CA ALA A 17 12.23 -9.67 -11.45
C ALA A 17 12.95 -8.40 -11.91
N ASP A 18 12.35 -7.23 -11.71
CA ASP A 18 12.90 -5.95 -12.15
C ASP A 18 14.15 -5.55 -11.33
N PHE A 19 14.30 -6.08 -10.11
CA PHE A 19 15.48 -5.96 -9.26
C PHE A 19 16.45 -7.14 -9.33
N GLY A 20 16.35 -7.99 -10.35
CA GLY A 20 17.41 -8.94 -10.70
C GLY A 20 17.08 -10.41 -10.55
N ALA A 21 15.98 -10.78 -9.89
CA ALA A 21 15.58 -12.18 -9.79
C ALA A 21 15.22 -12.79 -11.16
N GLU A 22 15.53 -14.06 -11.36
CA GLU A 22 15.01 -14.82 -12.47
C GLU A 22 13.62 -15.37 -12.13
N VAL A 23 12.60 -14.96 -12.88
CA VAL A 23 11.21 -15.35 -12.62
C VAL A 23 10.65 -16.15 -13.79
N ILE A 24 10.28 -17.42 -13.52
CA ILE A 24 9.53 -18.26 -14.44
C ILE A 24 8.06 -18.20 -14.01
N LYS A 25 7.22 -17.67 -14.90
CA LYS A 25 5.77 -17.62 -14.75
C LYS A 25 5.15 -18.84 -15.37
N VAL A 26 4.47 -19.64 -14.57
CA VAL A 26 3.69 -20.78 -15.05
C VAL A 26 2.24 -20.32 -15.22
N GLU A 27 1.79 -20.31 -16.45
CA GLU A 27 0.43 -19.91 -16.80
C GLU A 27 -0.50 -21.12 -16.96
N PRO A 28 -1.79 -21.01 -16.61
CA PRO A 28 -2.78 -22.02 -16.93
C PRO A 28 -3.03 -22.09 -18.45
N PRO A 29 -3.63 -23.18 -18.96
CA PRO A 29 -4.11 -23.21 -20.32
C PRO A 29 -5.07 -22.04 -20.63
N GLY A 30 -4.73 -21.21 -21.59
CA GLY A 30 -5.50 -20.00 -21.90
C GLY A 30 -4.89 -18.71 -21.32
N GLY A 31 -3.81 -18.82 -20.54
CA GLY A 31 -3.06 -17.69 -20.01
C GLY A 31 -3.56 -17.17 -18.67
N ASP A 32 -2.81 -16.26 -18.12
CA ASP A 32 -3.14 -15.53 -16.89
C ASP A 32 -4.37 -14.62 -17.11
N PRO A 33 -5.35 -14.53 -16.18
CA PRO A 33 -6.48 -13.62 -16.28
C PRO A 33 -6.09 -12.15 -16.53
N SER A 34 -4.92 -11.69 -16.08
CA SER A 34 -4.43 -10.33 -16.36
C SER A 34 -4.20 -10.05 -17.85
N ARG A 35 -4.10 -11.08 -18.70
CA ARG A 35 -4.10 -10.93 -20.16
C ARG A 35 -5.42 -10.40 -20.74
N PHE A 36 -6.46 -10.31 -19.89
CA PHE A 36 -7.81 -9.87 -20.26
C PHE A 36 -8.36 -8.80 -19.31
N GLY A 37 -7.59 -8.36 -18.32
CA GLY A 37 -8.07 -7.55 -17.19
C GLY A 37 -7.92 -6.04 -17.34
N GLY A 38 -7.20 -5.55 -18.34
CA GLY A 38 -6.89 -4.13 -18.54
C GLY A 38 -7.19 -3.62 -19.96
N PRO A 39 -6.73 -2.42 -20.31
CA PRO A 39 -6.84 -1.86 -21.64
C PRO A 39 -6.17 -2.73 -22.71
N VAL A 40 -6.83 -2.88 -23.87
CA VAL A 40 -6.30 -3.61 -25.02
C VAL A 40 -5.65 -2.64 -26.00
N LEU A 41 -4.35 -2.75 -26.20
CA LEU A 41 -3.56 -1.85 -27.01
C LEU A 41 -3.69 -2.14 -28.52
N PRO A 42 -3.45 -1.15 -29.39
CA PRO A 42 -3.32 -1.41 -30.82
C PRO A 42 -2.10 -2.29 -31.11
N ALA A 43 -2.25 -3.23 -32.04
CA ALA A 43 -1.12 -4.00 -32.56
C ALA A 43 -0.18 -3.09 -33.36
N ASN A 44 1.12 -3.45 -33.44
CA ASN A 44 2.04 -2.76 -34.34
C ASN A 44 1.78 -3.15 -35.81
N ASP A 45 2.26 -2.33 -36.75
CA ASP A 45 2.05 -2.54 -38.18
C ASP A 45 2.68 -3.83 -38.71
N ASN A 46 3.63 -4.40 -38.02
CA ASN A 46 4.35 -5.63 -38.38
C ASN A 46 3.73 -6.89 -37.75
N ALA A 47 2.78 -6.73 -36.80
CA ALA A 47 2.11 -7.88 -36.21
C ALA A 47 1.24 -8.59 -37.26
N SER A 48 1.15 -9.89 -37.20
CA SER A 48 0.27 -10.67 -38.05
C SER A 48 -1.17 -10.18 -37.91
N ASN A 49 -1.90 -10.06 -39.04
CA ASN A 49 -3.33 -9.75 -39.03
C ASN A 49 -4.06 -10.77 -38.14
N GLY A 50 -4.59 -10.33 -36.97
CA GLY A 50 -5.25 -11.18 -35.99
C GLY A 50 -4.43 -11.45 -34.73
N ALA A 51 -3.43 -10.60 -34.41
CA ALA A 51 -2.73 -10.69 -33.14
C ALA A 51 -3.71 -10.76 -31.96
N ASP A 52 -3.55 -11.78 -31.11
CA ASP A 52 -4.46 -12.09 -30.01
C ASP A 52 -4.57 -10.89 -29.02
N GLU A 53 -5.77 -10.58 -28.59
CA GLU A 53 -6.02 -9.54 -27.57
C GLU A 53 -5.27 -9.85 -26.28
N ALA A 54 -5.11 -11.13 -25.94
CA ALA A 54 -4.36 -11.59 -24.78
C ALA A 54 -2.89 -11.13 -24.76
N GLU A 55 -2.30 -10.89 -25.94
CA GLU A 55 -0.90 -10.44 -26.08
C GLU A 55 -0.77 -8.89 -26.12
N ARG A 56 -1.89 -8.18 -26.05
CA ARG A 56 -1.97 -6.73 -26.17
C ARG A 56 -2.57 -6.04 -24.96
N ASN A 57 -2.76 -6.79 -23.85
CA ASN A 57 -3.36 -6.24 -22.66
C ASN A 57 -2.33 -5.46 -21.82
N ALA A 58 -2.57 -4.17 -21.60
CA ALA A 58 -1.65 -3.28 -20.90
C ALA A 58 -1.36 -3.74 -19.45
N LEU A 59 -2.33 -4.33 -18.76
CA LEU A 59 -2.14 -4.85 -17.40
C LEU A 59 -1.12 -6.00 -17.39
N PHE A 60 -1.25 -6.97 -18.30
CA PHE A 60 -0.29 -8.07 -18.39
C PHE A 60 1.11 -7.56 -18.77
N LEU A 61 1.20 -6.64 -19.73
CA LEU A 61 2.45 -6.03 -20.15
C LEU A 61 3.13 -5.28 -18.99
N HIS A 62 2.35 -4.63 -18.14
CA HIS A 62 2.87 -3.93 -16.96
C HIS A 62 3.40 -4.90 -15.92
N LEU A 63 2.66 -5.94 -15.59
CA LEU A 63 2.95 -6.84 -14.46
C LEU A 63 4.06 -7.87 -14.76
N ASN A 64 4.40 -8.14 -16.03
CA ASN A 64 5.18 -9.33 -16.36
C ASN A 64 6.50 -9.07 -17.10
N THR A 65 7.05 -7.84 -16.98
CA THR A 65 8.43 -7.59 -17.44
C THR A 65 9.43 -8.51 -16.77
N ASN A 66 10.53 -8.82 -17.49
CA ASN A 66 11.63 -9.65 -17.00
C ASN A 66 11.28 -11.10 -16.66
N LYS A 67 10.05 -11.55 -16.92
CA LYS A 67 9.63 -12.93 -16.66
C LYS A 67 9.76 -13.79 -17.92
N ARG A 68 9.91 -15.12 -17.71
CA ARG A 68 9.79 -16.14 -18.77
C ARG A 68 8.47 -16.88 -18.58
N SER A 69 7.71 -17.15 -19.65
CA SER A 69 6.41 -17.83 -19.60
C SER A 69 6.51 -19.27 -20.10
N ILE A 70 5.85 -20.17 -19.36
CA ILE A 70 5.54 -21.54 -19.75
C ILE A 70 4.11 -21.88 -19.34
N VAL A 71 3.35 -22.54 -20.23
CA VAL A 71 2.00 -23.04 -19.91
C VAL A 71 2.10 -24.41 -19.30
N ALA A 72 1.52 -24.63 -18.12
CA ALA A 72 1.38 -25.95 -17.52
C ALA A 72 0.11 -26.03 -16.67
N ASP A 73 -0.68 -27.08 -16.92
CA ASP A 73 -1.93 -27.33 -16.19
C ASP A 73 -1.69 -28.27 -15.01
N ILE A 74 -1.83 -27.75 -13.80
CA ILE A 74 -1.66 -28.52 -12.55
C ILE A 74 -2.66 -29.68 -12.43
N GLU A 75 -3.80 -29.61 -13.11
CA GLU A 75 -4.80 -30.67 -13.09
C GLU A 75 -4.44 -31.88 -14.00
N THR A 76 -3.47 -31.72 -14.93
CA THR A 76 -2.99 -32.78 -15.77
C THR A 76 -1.72 -33.45 -15.23
N PRO A 77 -1.50 -34.76 -15.45
CA PRO A 77 -0.28 -35.44 -14.99
C PRO A 77 1.01 -34.81 -15.54
N ASP A 78 1.02 -34.47 -16.82
CA ASP A 78 2.20 -33.91 -17.49
C ASP A 78 2.48 -32.49 -17.00
N GLY A 79 1.44 -31.62 -16.83
CA GLY A 79 1.60 -30.32 -16.28
C GLY A 79 2.10 -30.32 -14.82
N ARG A 80 1.58 -31.24 -14.00
CA ARG A 80 2.09 -31.42 -12.62
C ARG A 80 3.54 -31.84 -12.60
N ALA A 81 3.95 -32.76 -13.50
CA ALA A 81 5.35 -33.20 -13.58
C ALA A 81 6.28 -32.04 -13.94
N THR A 82 5.88 -31.20 -14.89
CA THR A 82 6.64 -29.99 -15.26
C THR A 82 6.71 -29.00 -14.08
N ILE A 83 5.59 -28.73 -13.43
CA ILE A 83 5.53 -27.82 -12.25
C ILE A 83 6.42 -28.37 -11.13
N ALA A 84 6.34 -29.68 -10.84
CA ALA A 84 7.15 -30.28 -9.79
C ALA A 84 8.66 -30.14 -10.07
N GLN A 85 9.10 -30.37 -11.32
CA GLN A 85 10.51 -30.18 -11.70
C GLN A 85 10.97 -28.73 -11.51
N LEU A 86 10.13 -27.75 -11.89
CA LEU A 86 10.41 -26.32 -11.71
C LEU A 86 10.49 -25.94 -10.23
N LEU A 87 9.56 -26.42 -9.41
CA LEU A 87 9.53 -26.17 -7.97
C LEU A 87 10.75 -26.74 -7.24
N HIS A 88 11.34 -27.85 -7.72
CA HIS A 88 12.57 -28.40 -7.15
C HIS A 88 13.82 -27.51 -7.35
N GLN A 89 13.79 -26.62 -8.32
CA GLN A 89 14.90 -25.70 -8.62
C GLN A 89 14.66 -24.29 -8.09
N ALA A 90 13.48 -24.02 -7.52
CA ALA A 90 13.09 -22.69 -7.07
C ALA A 90 13.64 -22.39 -5.67
N ASP A 91 14.15 -21.16 -5.47
CA ASP A 91 14.41 -20.60 -4.14
C ASP A 91 13.13 -20.04 -3.52
N VAL A 92 12.27 -19.46 -4.36
CA VAL A 92 11.03 -18.78 -3.99
C VAL A 92 9.89 -19.23 -4.88
N VAL A 93 8.73 -19.51 -4.28
CA VAL A 93 7.47 -19.85 -4.95
C VAL A 93 6.41 -18.83 -4.56
N ILE A 94 5.76 -18.22 -5.55
CA ILE A 94 4.61 -17.34 -5.37
C ILE A 94 3.39 -18.04 -5.97
N GLU A 95 2.34 -18.25 -5.18
CA GLU A 95 1.12 -18.90 -5.66
C GLU A 95 -0.14 -18.17 -5.15
N SER A 96 -1.24 -18.29 -5.89
CA SER A 96 -2.56 -17.71 -5.54
C SER A 96 -3.71 -18.70 -5.75
N PHE A 97 -3.43 -19.99 -5.65
CA PHE A 97 -4.46 -21.02 -5.76
C PHE A 97 -5.45 -20.98 -4.58
N VAL A 98 -6.62 -21.52 -4.82
CA VAL A 98 -7.55 -21.83 -3.72
C VAL A 98 -6.80 -22.69 -2.67
N PRO A 99 -6.87 -22.32 -1.38
CA PRO A 99 -6.14 -23.00 -0.32
C PRO A 99 -6.26 -24.51 -0.36
N GLY A 100 -5.11 -25.17 -0.21
CA GLY A 100 -5.01 -26.65 -0.27
C GLY A 100 -4.76 -27.21 -1.67
N THR A 101 -4.78 -26.44 -2.75
CA THR A 101 -4.55 -26.96 -4.12
C THR A 101 -3.17 -27.58 -4.27
N LEU A 102 -2.09 -26.87 -3.95
CA LEU A 102 -0.74 -27.44 -4.00
C LEU A 102 -0.61 -28.69 -3.10
N HIS A 103 -1.25 -28.68 -1.93
CA HIS A 103 -1.21 -29.82 -1.01
C HIS A 103 -1.88 -31.07 -1.62
N ARG A 104 -3.06 -30.94 -2.25
CA ARG A 104 -3.78 -32.04 -2.91
C ARG A 104 -2.93 -32.71 -4.00
N HIS A 105 -2.07 -31.95 -4.65
CA HIS A 105 -1.17 -32.44 -5.70
C HIS A 105 0.22 -32.84 -5.18
N GLY A 106 0.45 -32.91 -3.86
CA GLY A 106 1.74 -33.27 -3.29
C GLY A 106 2.85 -32.21 -3.42
N LEU A 107 2.49 -30.98 -3.80
CA LEU A 107 3.40 -29.84 -4.06
C LEU A 107 3.30 -28.75 -2.99
N GLY A 108 2.64 -29.02 -1.85
CA GLY A 108 2.55 -28.08 -0.74
C GLY A 108 3.90 -27.85 -0.05
N TYR A 109 4.02 -26.75 0.72
CA TYR A 109 5.25 -26.34 1.40
C TYR A 109 5.95 -27.47 2.15
N GLU A 110 5.22 -28.30 2.91
CA GLU A 110 5.78 -29.42 3.67
C GLU A 110 6.41 -30.52 2.78
N ALA A 111 5.94 -30.67 1.54
CA ALA A 111 6.54 -31.57 0.58
C ALA A 111 7.79 -30.97 -0.06
N LEU A 112 7.73 -29.68 -0.43
CA LEU A 112 8.85 -28.97 -1.07
C LEU A 112 10.05 -28.84 -0.13
N ARG A 113 9.84 -28.45 1.12
CA ARG A 113 10.92 -28.24 2.10
C ARG A 113 11.69 -29.51 2.47
N ARG A 114 11.13 -30.70 2.23
CA ARG A 114 11.87 -31.95 2.45
C ARG A 114 13.05 -32.12 1.48
N ASN A 115 12.89 -31.58 0.27
CA ASN A 115 13.92 -31.64 -0.77
C ASN A 115 14.76 -30.37 -0.81
N ASN A 116 14.14 -29.21 -0.51
CA ASN A 116 14.81 -27.91 -0.40
C ASN A 116 14.44 -27.25 0.94
N PRO A 117 15.25 -27.42 2.01
CA PRO A 117 14.96 -26.81 3.31
C PRO A 117 14.91 -25.27 3.30
N GLU A 118 15.56 -24.64 2.33
CA GLU A 118 15.65 -23.18 2.19
C GLU A 118 14.49 -22.58 1.40
N ILE A 119 13.60 -23.39 0.85
CA ILE A 119 12.52 -22.91 -0.01
C ILE A 119 11.58 -21.96 0.73
N VAL A 120 11.27 -20.83 0.11
CA VAL A 120 10.25 -19.89 0.54
C VAL A 120 9.01 -20.07 -0.33
N VAL A 121 7.86 -20.28 0.28
CA VAL A 121 6.57 -20.36 -0.44
C VAL A 121 5.67 -19.23 0.07
N ALA A 122 5.15 -18.38 -0.81
CA ALA A 122 4.15 -17.39 -0.48
C ALA A 122 2.81 -17.72 -1.13
N SER A 123 1.81 -17.96 -0.31
CA SER A 123 0.41 -18.09 -0.73
C SER A 123 -0.28 -16.75 -0.54
N ILE A 124 -0.62 -16.09 -1.64
CA ILE A 124 -1.30 -14.79 -1.67
C ILE A 124 -2.74 -15.06 -2.10
N THR A 125 -3.68 -14.94 -1.18
CA THR A 125 -5.08 -15.30 -1.42
C THR A 125 -6.03 -14.27 -0.81
N PRO A 126 -7.26 -14.15 -1.32
CA PRO A 126 -8.19 -13.12 -0.83
C PRO A 126 -8.39 -13.15 0.68
N PHE A 127 -8.51 -14.35 1.27
CA PHE A 127 -8.83 -14.51 2.69
C PHE A 127 -7.78 -15.34 3.48
N GLY A 128 -6.63 -15.66 2.89
CA GLY A 128 -5.60 -16.47 3.54
C GLY A 128 -5.88 -17.97 3.54
N GLN A 129 -4.96 -18.74 4.11
CA GLN A 129 -4.96 -20.21 4.03
C GLN A 129 -5.90 -20.89 5.03
N THR A 130 -6.39 -20.17 6.04
CA THR A 130 -7.24 -20.71 7.12
C THR A 130 -8.40 -19.79 7.44
N GLY A 131 -9.36 -20.29 8.25
CA GLY A 131 -10.53 -19.52 8.67
C GLY A 131 -11.77 -19.77 7.81
N PRO A 132 -12.95 -19.28 8.24
CA PRO A 132 -14.23 -19.59 7.61
C PRO A 132 -14.34 -19.17 6.13
N TYR A 133 -13.61 -18.13 5.70
CA TYR A 133 -13.69 -17.60 4.34
C TYR A 133 -12.53 -18.06 3.44
N ALA A 134 -11.65 -18.95 3.92
CA ALA A 134 -10.47 -19.36 3.17
C ALA A 134 -10.77 -19.89 1.75
N GLN A 135 -11.95 -20.48 1.53
CA GLN A 135 -12.37 -20.99 0.22
C GLN A 135 -13.20 -20.00 -0.60
N TYR A 136 -13.42 -18.78 -0.10
CA TYR A 136 -14.21 -17.77 -0.78
C TYR A 136 -13.39 -17.06 -1.86
N LEU A 137 -14.08 -16.62 -2.91
CA LEU A 137 -13.47 -15.95 -4.04
C LEU A 137 -13.27 -14.46 -3.77
N GLY A 138 -12.20 -13.90 -4.30
CA GLY A 138 -11.87 -12.48 -4.21
C GLY A 138 -11.90 -11.77 -5.54
N ALA A 139 -11.74 -10.48 -5.44
CA ALA A 139 -11.44 -9.52 -6.48
C ALA A 139 -11.00 -8.23 -5.76
N ASP A 140 -10.34 -7.30 -6.44
CA ASP A 140 -9.86 -6.04 -5.85
C ASP A 140 -10.94 -5.31 -5.02
N ILE A 141 -12.15 -5.14 -5.58
CA ILE A 141 -13.29 -4.53 -4.88
C ILE A 141 -13.76 -5.34 -3.67
N ILE A 142 -13.68 -6.67 -3.71
CA ILE A 142 -14.14 -7.56 -2.63
C ILE A 142 -13.28 -7.39 -1.39
N THR A 143 -11.97 -7.49 -1.56
CA THR A 143 -11.01 -7.38 -0.46
C THR A 143 -10.91 -5.95 0.08
N TYR A 144 -11.11 -4.93 -0.78
CA TYR A 144 -11.18 -3.54 -0.35
C TYR A 144 -12.47 -3.22 0.42
N ALA A 145 -13.61 -3.78 0.01
CA ALA A 145 -14.89 -3.57 0.70
C ALA A 145 -14.86 -4.06 2.16
N MET A 146 -14.26 -5.21 2.41
CA MET A 146 -14.15 -5.77 3.77
C MET A 146 -12.96 -5.19 4.55
N GLY A 147 -11.80 -5.04 3.91
CA GLY A 147 -10.55 -4.69 4.59
C GLY A 147 -10.21 -3.21 4.59
N GLY A 148 -10.43 -2.54 3.46
CA GLY A 148 -10.07 -1.14 3.28
C GLY A 148 -11.10 -0.15 3.83
N PRO A 149 -10.81 1.15 3.72
CA PRO A 149 -11.73 2.20 4.17
C PRO A 149 -12.77 2.55 3.10
N MET A 150 -13.29 1.56 2.35
CA MET A 150 -14.27 1.78 1.28
C MET A 150 -15.55 2.42 1.81
N TYR A 151 -16.03 1.97 2.99
CA TYR A 151 -17.24 2.52 3.63
C TYR A 151 -17.19 4.05 3.80
N SER A 152 -16.01 4.60 4.07
CA SER A 152 -15.79 6.03 4.25
C SER A 152 -15.27 6.75 2.99
N THR A 153 -15.39 6.12 1.81
CA THR A 153 -14.94 6.69 0.53
C THR A 153 -16.13 6.96 -0.38
N GLY A 154 -16.28 8.21 -0.82
CA GLY A 154 -17.41 8.67 -1.65
C GLY A 154 -18.23 9.77 -0.99
N MET A 155 -19.48 9.94 -1.44
CA MET A 155 -20.45 10.92 -0.95
C MET A 155 -21.48 10.26 -0.03
N ASP A 156 -21.99 11.01 0.96
CA ASP A 156 -22.96 10.51 1.95
C ASP A 156 -24.23 9.95 1.32
N GLU A 157 -24.71 10.61 0.26
CA GLU A 157 -25.97 10.25 -0.40
C GLU A 157 -25.80 9.16 -1.47
N ARG A 158 -24.58 8.67 -1.70
CA ARG A 158 -24.25 7.70 -2.74
C ARG A 158 -23.67 6.41 -2.14
N GLU A 159 -23.55 5.42 -2.99
CA GLU A 159 -22.82 4.19 -2.67
C GLU A 159 -21.34 4.46 -2.33
N PRO A 160 -20.71 3.68 -1.43
CA PRO A 160 -19.27 3.67 -1.26
C PRO A 160 -18.55 3.41 -2.59
N VAL A 161 -17.44 4.11 -2.84
CA VAL A 161 -16.71 3.96 -4.10
C VAL A 161 -15.30 3.39 -3.86
N LYS A 162 -14.89 2.45 -4.73
CA LYS A 162 -13.55 1.84 -4.69
C LYS A 162 -12.47 2.80 -5.19
N LEU A 163 -11.21 2.46 -4.95
CA LEU A 163 -10.07 3.07 -5.63
C LEU A 163 -10.01 2.60 -7.10
N ALA A 164 -9.30 3.36 -7.93
CA ALA A 164 -9.17 3.09 -9.36
C ALA A 164 -8.36 1.81 -9.66
N GLY A 165 -8.58 1.24 -10.82
CA GLY A 165 -7.80 0.12 -11.34
C GLY A 165 -7.71 -1.05 -10.36
N ASN A 166 -6.50 -1.59 -10.24
CA ASN A 166 -6.14 -2.70 -9.36
C ASN A 166 -5.15 -2.25 -8.27
N VAL A 167 -5.22 -0.98 -7.82
CA VAL A 167 -4.23 -0.41 -6.89
C VAL A 167 -4.18 -1.14 -5.54
N ILE A 168 -5.31 -1.71 -5.11
CA ILE A 168 -5.40 -2.48 -3.87
C ILE A 168 -4.61 -3.78 -3.98
N SER A 169 -4.79 -4.51 -5.07
CA SER A 169 -4.04 -5.74 -5.34
C SER A 169 -2.55 -5.45 -5.60
N CYS A 170 -2.19 -4.32 -6.23
CA CYS A 170 -0.80 -3.87 -6.35
C CYS A 170 -0.18 -3.58 -4.97
N GLN A 171 -0.93 -2.95 -4.06
CA GLN A 171 -0.48 -2.72 -2.68
C GLN A 171 -0.20 -4.03 -1.94
N VAL A 172 -1.08 -5.01 -2.09
CA VAL A 172 -0.87 -6.36 -1.52
C VAL A 172 0.41 -6.99 -2.10
N GLY A 173 0.63 -6.85 -3.41
CA GLY A 173 1.84 -7.32 -4.08
C GLY A 173 3.11 -6.61 -3.59
N ASN A 174 3.03 -5.32 -3.28
CA ASN A 174 4.13 -4.56 -2.70
C ASN A 174 4.49 -5.03 -1.27
N VAL A 175 3.47 -5.30 -0.44
CA VAL A 175 3.66 -5.93 0.88
C VAL A 175 4.24 -7.34 0.73
N ALA A 176 3.76 -8.12 -0.25
CA ALA A 176 4.24 -9.48 -0.52
C ALA A 176 5.72 -9.49 -0.94
N SER A 177 6.17 -8.53 -1.76
CA SER A 177 7.58 -8.42 -2.15
C SER A 177 8.49 -8.18 -0.95
N THR A 178 8.05 -7.36 0.00
CA THR A 178 8.75 -7.11 1.27
C THR A 178 8.83 -8.38 2.14
N ALA A 179 7.71 -9.11 2.27
CA ALA A 179 7.66 -10.37 3.01
C ALA A 179 8.53 -11.47 2.38
N LEU A 180 8.48 -11.59 1.04
CA LEU A 180 9.26 -12.55 0.26
C LEU A 180 10.76 -12.30 0.40
N LEU A 181 11.20 -11.05 0.24
CA LEU A 181 12.62 -10.70 0.36
C LEU A 181 13.12 -10.96 1.79
N GLY A 182 12.34 -10.58 2.82
CA GLY A 182 12.67 -10.88 4.21
C GLY A 182 12.74 -12.38 4.50
N ALA A 183 11.82 -13.17 3.97
CA ALA A 183 11.83 -14.62 4.11
C ALA A 183 13.03 -15.28 3.40
N TRP A 184 13.35 -14.82 2.20
CA TRP A 184 14.51 -15.30 1.44
C TRP A 184 15.83 -14.94 2.15
N MET A 185 15.97 -13.70 2.66
CA MET A 185 17.13 -13.32 3.49
C MET A 185 17.26 -14.21 4.73
N THR A 186 16.14 -14.54 5.39
CA THR A 186 16.13 -15.49 6.52
C THR A 186 16.63 -16.87 6.08
N ALA A 187 16.16 -17.37 4.94
CA ALA A 187 16.56 -18.66 4.40
C ALA A 187 18.07 -18.70 4.10
N GLN A 188 18.61 -17.67 3.45
CA GLN A 188 20.06 -17.55 3.16
C GLN A 188 20.92 -17.46 4.43
N GLN A 189 20.43 -16.81 5.49
CA GLN A 189 21.18 -16.67 6.75
C GLN A 189 21.11 -17.93 7.62
N THR A 190 20.08 -18.74 7.51
CA THR A 190 19.77 -19.81 8.47
C THR A 190 19.74 -21.21 7.88
N GLY A 191 19.70 -21.35 6.55
CA GLY A 191 19.46 -22.62 5.86
C GLY A 191 18.00 -23.11 5.96
N HIS A 192 17.06 -22.25 6.35
CA HIS A 192 15.66 -22.59 6.56
C HIS A 192 14.71 -21.56 5.96
N GLY A 193 13.97 -21.96 4.94
CA GLY A 193 12.88 -21.20 4.38
C GLY A 193 11.60 -21.25 5.21
N CYS A 194 10.54 -20.63 4.71
CA CYS A 194 9.25 -20.59 5.40
C CYS A 194 8.08 -20.52 4.42
N HIS A 195 6.88 -20.79 4.93
CA HIS A 195 5.63 -20.54 4.25
C HIS A 195 5.04 -19.23 4.72
N ILE A 196 4.76 -18.32 3.79
CA ILE A 196 4.09 -17.03 4.00
C ILE A 196 2.62 -17.21 3.64
N ASP A 197 1.72 -16.92 4.58
CA ASP A 197 0.27 -16.82 4.38
C ASP A 197 -0.09 -15.33 4.37
N LEU A 198 -0.38 -14.79 3.19
CA LEU A 198 -0.76 -13.41 2.99
C LEU A 198 -2.22 -13.35 2.51
N SER A 199 -3.09 -12.83 3.37
CA SER A 199 -4.49 -12.56 3.07
C SER A 199 -4.62 -11.11 2.59
N GLU A 200 -5.19 -10.91 1.39
CA GLU A 200 -5.46 -9.56 0.87
C GLU A 200 -6.39 -8.78 1.82
N PHE A 201 -7.44 -9.44 2.33
CA PHE A 201 -8.37 -8.85 3.30
C PHE A 201 -7.64 -8.35 4.57
N GLU A 202 -6.77 -9.19 5.17
CA GLU A 202 -6.01 -8.81 6.36
C GLU A 202 -4.99 -7.72 6.07
N ALA A 203 -4.31 -7.78 4.92
CA ALA A 203 -3.34 -6.76 4.51
C ALA A 203 -4.00 -5.38 4.35
N GLN A 204 -5.23 -5.32 3.83
CA GLN A 204 -6.00 -4.09 3.74
C GLN A 204 -6.49 -3.61 5.11
N THR A 205 -6.96 -4.50 5.97
CA THR A 205 -7.42 -4.13 7.33
C THR A 205 -6.26 -3.61 8.20
N ALA A 206 -5.04 -4.09 7.97
CA ALA A 206 -3.82 -3.61 8.64
C ALA A 206 -3.21 -2.35 7.99
N SER A 207 -3.77 -1.89 6.86
CA SER A 207 -3.23 -0.73 6.14
C SER A 207 -3.35 0.56 6.96
N ILE A 208 -2.31 1.38 6.90
CA ILE A 208 -2.29 2.71 7.51
C ILE A 208 -3.07 3.74 6.69
N ASP A 209 -3.62 3.38 5.52
CA ASP A 209 -4.54 4.23 4.78
C ASP A 209 -5.82 4.46 5.59
N ARG A 210 -5.78 5.36 6.54
CA ARG A 210 -6.89 5.72 7.46
C ARG A 210 -7.43 4.54 8.29
N ARG A 211 -7.44 3.31 7.76
CA ARG A 211 -8.17 2.17 8.34
C ARG A 211 -7.79 1.88 9.79
N VAL A 212 -6.50 1.76 10.11
CA VAL A 212 -6.07 1.48 11.49
C VAL A 212 -6.44 2.62 12.42
N THR A 213 -6.31 3.88 11.98
CA THR A 213 -6.71 5.05 12.78
C THR A 213 -8.22 5.07 13.06
N TYR A 214 -9.05 4.70 12.07
CA TYR A 214 -10.51 4.61 12.23
C TYR A 214 -10.90 3.49 13.19
N LEU A 215 -10.26 2.31 13.10
CA LEU A 215 -10.44 1.22 14.05
C LEU A 215 -10.10 1.63 15.49
N LEU A 216 -9.05 2.43 15.70
CA LEU A 216 -8.70 2.95 17.01
C LEU A 216 -9.71 4.00 17.50
N HIS A 217 -10.10 4.93 16.63
CA HIS A 217 -11.11 5.95 16.94
C HIS A 217 -12.42 5.32 17.40
N TRP A 218 -12.88 4.28 16.70
CA TRP A 218 -14.09 3.54 17.10
C TRP A 218 -13.94 2.88 18.47
N GLN A 219 -12.82 2.18 18.75
CA GLN A 219 -12.58 1.55 20.05
C GLN A 219 -12.55 2.56 21.21
N TRP A 220 -12.10 3.78 20.97
CA TRP A 220 -11.98 4.82 21.99
C TRP A 220 -13.31 5.52 22.31
N GLY A 221 -14.42 4.99 21.82
CA GLY A 221 -15.76 5.50 22.05
C GLY A 221 -16.26 6.44 20.96
N GLY A 222 -15.57 6.46 19.80
CA GLY A 222 -15.99 7.20 18.61
C GLY A 222 -17.15 6.54 17.88
N GLY A 223 -17.76 7.30 17.01
CA GLY A 223 -18.73 6.81 16.03
C GLY A 223 -18.04 6.09 14.87
N ILE A 224 -18.87 5.51 14.02
CA ILE A 224 -18.43 4.99 12.72
C ILE A 224 -18.08 6.17 11.80
N THR A 225 -16.97 6.03 11.07
CA THR A 225 -16.54 7.04 10.11
C THR A 225 -17.25 6.85 8.78
N THR A 226 -18.26 7.68 8.53
CA THR A 226 -19.02 7.65 7.27
C THR A 226 -18.28 8.37 6.14
N ARG A 227 -18.81 8.25 4.93
CA ARG A 227 -18.43 9.08 3.79
C ARG A 227 -18.77 10.52 4.14
N GLN A 228 -17.88 11.42 3.87
CA GLN A 228 -18.16 12.84 4.00
C GLN A 228 -18.11 13.45 2.61
N ALA A 229 -19.26 13.97 2.17
CA ALA A 229 -19.25 14.94 1.09
C ALA A 229 -18.26 16.03 1.45
N SER A 230 -17.50 16.45 0.46
CA SER A 230 -16.48 17.49 0.54
C SER A 230 -16.63 18.40 1.77
N ASN A 231 -15.58 18.65 2.43
CA ASN A 231 -15.33 19.39 3.68
C ASN A 231 -16.19 20.66 3.99
N ARG A 232 -17.49 20.62 3.77
CA ARG A 232 -18.40 21.73 4.11
C ARG A 232 -18.36 22.14 5.60
N ALA A 233 -17.73 21.32 6.43
CA ALA A 233 -17.59 21.57 7.86
C ALA A 233 -16.20 22.12 8.26
N ARG A 234 -15.31 22.43 7.31
CA ARG A 234 -13.96 22.94 7.60
C ARG A 234 -13.78 24.36 7.09
N VAL A 235 -13.26 25.21 7.95
CA VAL A 235 -12.90 26.60 7.58
C VAL A 235 -11.82 26.62 6.50
N LEU A 236 -10.87 25.70 6.53
CA LEU A 236 -9.76 25.65 5.58
C LEU A 236 -10.08 24.75 4.37
N PRO A 237 -9.77 25.20 3.14
CA PRO A 237 -10.00 24.41 1.95
C PRO A 237 -9.13 23.13 1.96
N SER A 238 -9.77 21.98 1.76
CA SER A 238 -9.12 20.67 1.74
C SER A 238 -9.83 19.72 0.77
N ASP A 239 -10.11 20.20 -0.46
CA ASP A 239 -10.93 19.54 -1.46
C ASP A 239 -10.42 19.74 -2.88
N MET A 240 -11.11 19.08 -3.84
CA MET A 240 -10.94 19.34 -5.26
C MET A 240 -11.71 20.60 -5.67
N PHE A 241 -11.05 21.45 -6.43
CA PHE A 241 -11.60 22.73 -6.92
C PHE A 241 -11.40 22.86 -8.44
N PRO A 242 -12.35 23.46 -9.18
CA PRO A 242 -12.19 23.72 -10.60
C PRO A 242 -11.17 24.84 -10.86
N THR A 243 -10.50 24.75 -12.02
CA THR A 243 -9.65 25.79 -12.62
C THR A 243 -10.14 26.12 -14.02
N GLY A 244 -9.47 27.01 -14.72
CA GLY A 244 -9.84 27.38 -16.10
C GLY A 244 -9.75 26.22 -17.11
N ASP A 245 -8.96 25.19 -16.83
CA ASP A 245 -8.67 24.06 -17.75
C ASP A 245 -8.76 22.67 -17.09
N GLY A 246 -9.22 22.58 -15.86
CA GLY A 246 -9.33 21.31 -15.15
C GLY A 246 -9.58 21.48 -13.66
N TYR A 247 -8.83 20.75 -12.84
CA TYR A 247 -9.03 20.73 -11.39
C TYR A 247 -7.71 20.75 -10.64
N VAL A 248 -7.76 21.24 -9.38
CA VAL A 248 -6.67 21.15 -8.40
C VAL A 248 -7.19 20.62 -7.08
N LEU A 249 -6.38 19.87 -6.37
CA LEU A 249 -6.57 19.59 -4.94
C LEU A 249 -5.91 20.72 -4.16
N ALA A 250 -6.68 21.49 -3.39
CA ALA A 250 -6.15 22.43 -2.40
C ALA A 250 -6.29 21.79 -1.01
N LEU A 251 -5.16 21.60 -0.31
CA LEU A 251 -5.12 21.00 1.01
C LEU A 251 -4.44 21.95 1.98
N THR A 252 -5.21 22.42 2.99
CA THR A 252 -4.73 23.40 3.96
C THR A 252 -4.94 22.87 5.38
N ILE A 253 -3.85 22.79 6.14
CA ILE A 253 -3.89 22.54 7.59
C ILE A 253 -3.68 23.87 8.34
N PRO A 254 -4.06 23.99 9.62
CA PRO A 254 -3.91 25.23 10.37
C PRO A 254 -2.51 25.86 10.30
N ALA A 255 -1.45 25.04 10.36
CA ALA A 255 -0.07 25.51 10.24
C ALA A 255 0.28 26.11 8.86
N TRP A 256 -0.54 25.86 7.83
CA TRP A 256 -0.34 26.37 6.46
C TRP A 256 -1.28 27.53 6.09
N ALA A 257 -2.21 27.92 6.97
CA ALA A 257 -3.09 29.05 6.71
C ALA A 257 -2.34 30.34 6.30
N PRO A 258 -1.21 30.74 6.94
CA PRO A 258 -0.45 31.90 6.51
C PRO A 258 0.10 31.80 5.07
N ARG A 259 0.36 30.59 4.57
CA ARG A 259 0.84 30.36 3.21
C ARG A 259 -0.27 30.54 2.18
N MET A 260 -1.49 30.10 2.51
CA MET A 260 -2.69 30.33 1.73
C MET A 260 -2.98 31.83 1.62
N LEU A 261 -3.00 32.54 2.75
CA LEU A 261 -3.22 33.98 2.82
C LEU A 261 -2.21 34.76 1.99
N ALA A 262 -0.95 34.37 1.99
CA ALA A 262 0.09 35.00 1.17
C ALA A 262 -0.14 34.82 -0.36
N VAL A 263 -0.92 33.80 -0.78
CA VAL A 263 -1.29 33.59 -2.18
C VAL A 263 -2.56 34.35 -2.53
N LEU A 264 -3.55 34.38 -1.62
CA LEU A 264 -4.84 35.03 -1.85
C LEU A 264 -4.73 36.56 -1.78
N ASP A 265 -3.72 37.08 -1.05
CA ASP A 265 -3.36 38.53 -0.94
C ASP A 265 -4.56 39.41 -0.55
N ASP A 266 -5.31 38.97 0.47
CA ASP A 266 -6.50 39.65 0.98
C ASP A 266 -6.29 40.06 2.46
N ASP A 267 -6.18 41.39 2.70
CA ASP A 267 -5.91 41.94 4.03
C ASP A 267 -7.09 41.75 4.99
N ASP A 268 -8.34 41.86 4.50
CA ASP A 268 -9.54 41.70 5.31
C ASP A 268 -9.69 40.26 5.76
N LEU A 269 -9.44 39.31 4.86
CA LEU A 269 -9.42 37.89 5.16
C LEU A 269 -8.30 37.58 6.18
N THR A 270 -7.11 38.14 5.99
CA THR A 270 -5.95 37.89 6.86
C THR A 270 -6.25 38.35 8.30
N ALA A 271 -6.91 39.51 8.49
CA ALA A 271 -7.25 40.03 9.81
C ALA A 271 -8.20 39.11 10.61
N ARG A 272 -9.02 38.28 9.95
CA ARG A 272 -9.92 37.34 10.64
C ARG A 272 -9.18 36.19 11.31
N PHE A 273 -8.00 35.82 10.81
CA PHE A 273 -7.17 34.78 11.42
C PHE A 273 -6.48 35.18 12.71
N ASP A 274 -6.52 36.45 13.10
CA ASP A 274 -6.06 36.94 14.41
C ASP A 274 -6.98 36.51 15.57
N SER A 275 -8.22 36.11 15.28
CA SER A 275 -9.15 35.57 16.27
C SER A 275 -8.70 34.20 16.76
N PRO A 276 -8.65 33.91 18.07
CA PRO A 276 -8.31 32.57 18.56
C PRO A 276 -9.33 31.49 18.18
N ASP A 277 -10.56 31.86 17.85
CA ASP A 277 -11.67 30.96 17.51
C ASP A 277 -11.90 30.83 15.99
N TRP A 278 -10.97 31.29 15.16
CA TRP A 278 -11.13 31.29 13.70
C TRP A 278 -11.46 29.90 13.10
N LEU A 279 -11.01 28.81 13.70
CA LEU A 279 -11.31 27.43 13.25
C LEU A 279 -12.80 27.05 13.35
N ARG A 280 -13.63 27.87 14.03
CA ARG A 280 -15.08 27.68 14.22
C ARG A 280 -15.91 28.76 13.56
N ASP A 281 -15.31 29.56 12.74
CA ASP A 281 -15.97 30.67 12.07
C ASP A 281 -16.49 30.23 10.69
N ASP A 282 -17.77 29.85 10.63
CA ASP A 282 -18.41 29.40 9.39
C ASP A 282 -18.46 30.51 8.33
N GLU A 283 -18.61 31.79 8.75
CA GLU A 283 -18.58 32.92 7.82
C GLU A 283 -17.19 33.10 7.22
N LEU A 284 -16.13 32.81 7.98
CA LEU A 284 -14.76 32.83 7.44
C LEU A 284 -14.55 31.76 6.37
N ALA A 285 -15.16 30.58 6.51
CA ALA A 285 -15.11 29.55 5.50
C ALA A 285 -15.70 30.03 4.16
N ASP A 286 -16.85 30.68 4.20
CA ASP A 286 -17.51 31.26 3.04
C ASP A 286 -16.68 32.37 2.39
N ASP A 287 -16.08 33.26 3.19
CA ASP A 287 -15.19 34.32 2.69
C ASP A 287 -13.92 33.78 2.04
N ILE A 288 -13.31 32.75 2.63
CA ILE A 288 -12.16 32.04 2.01
C ILE A 288 -12.56 31.50 0.63
N LEU A 289 -13.71 30.82 0.55
CA LEU A 289 -14.18 30.27 -0.71
C LEU A 289 -14.52 31.36 -1.74
N ALA A 290 -15.10 32.48 -1.29
CA ALA A 290 -15.42 33.62 -2.14
C ALA A 290 -14.18 34.26 -2.77
N THR A 291 -13.02 34.22 -2.08
CA THR A 291 -11.75 34.71 -2.61
C THR A 291 -11.02 33.65 -3.42
N LEU A 292 -11.08 32.39 -2.97
CA LEU A 292 -10.37 31.24 -3.57
C LEU A 292 -10.92 30.89 -4.96
N TYR A 293 -12.24 30.76 -5.12
CA TYR A 293 -12.85 30.32 -6.38
C TYR A 293 -12.50 31.23 -7.57
N PRO A 294 -12.64 32.58 -7.51
CA PRO A 294 -12.21 33.44 -8.59
C PRO A 294 -10.73 33.27 -8.94
N TRP A 295 -9.87 33.23 -7.91
CA TRP A 295 -8.44 33.02 -8.09
C TRP A 295 -8.16 31.70 -8.84
N LEU A 296 -8.85 30.62 -8.52
CA LEU A 296 -8.64 29.33 -9.18
C LEU A 296 -9.11 29.34 -10.64
N VAL A 297 -10.36 29.75 -10.91
CA VAL A 297 -10.97 29.66 -12.24
C VAL A 297 -10.41 30.65 -13.27
N GLU A 298 -9.76 31.71 -12.83
CA GLU A 298 -9.08 32.69 -13.70
C GLU A 298 -7.74 32.19 -14.26
N GLY A 299 -7.23 31.04 -13.81
CA GLY A 299 -5.97 30.47 -14.26
C GLY A 299 -6.04 28.99 -14.58
N ASP A 300 -5.00 28.47 -15.20
CA ASP A 300 -4.88 27.04 -15.46
C ASP A 300 -4.34 26.26 -14.26
N LYS A 301 -4.61 24.95 -14.21
CA LYS A 301 -4.23 24.05 -13.11
C LYS A 301 -2.71 24.05 -12.83
N ALA A 302 -1.89 24.13 -13.88
CA ALA A 302 -0.44 24.12 -13.78
C ALA A 302 0.09 25.42 -13.16
N ASP A 303 -0.45 26.58 -13.58
CA ASP A 303 -0.08 27.89 -13.05
C ASP A 303 -0.47 28.05 -11.57
N ARG A 304 -1.71 27.66 -11.23
CA ARG A 304 -2.21 27.69 -9.83
C ARG A 304 -1.38 26.79 -8.93
N THR A 305 -1.04 25.60 -9.39
CA THR A 305 -0.12 24.70 -8.67
C THR A 305 1.23 25.36 -8.45
N ARG A 306 1.85 25.89 -9.49
CA ARG A 306 3.18 26.53 -9.43
C ARG A 306 3.18 27.74 -8.49
N THR A 307 2.17 28.59 -8.58
CA THR A 307 2.03 29.77 -7.74
C THR A 307 1.89 29.40 -6.27
N ALA A 308 0.98 28.49 -5.93
CA ALA A 308 0.76 28.05 -4.56
C ALA A 308 2.00 27.31 -3.99
N GLN A 309 2.62 26.44 -4.77
CA GLN A 309 3.82 25.72 -4.34
C GLN A 309 5.04 26.63 -4.14
N ALA A 310 5.14 27.75 -4.85
CA ALA A 310 6.17 28.76 -4.60
C ALA A 310 6.05 29.36 -3.17
N HIS A 311 4.82 29.44 -2.66
CA HIS A 311 4.53 29.89 -1.29
C HIS A 311 4.44 28.71 -0.29
N LYS A 312 4.77 27.48 -0.72
CA LYS A 312 4.70 26.27 0.09
C LYS A 312 3.28 25.95 0.59
N TRP A 313 2.27 26.34 -0.16
CA TRP A 313 0.89 25.93 0.04
C TRP A 313 0.56 24.72 -0.87
N ALA A 314 -0.05 23.68 -0.28
CA ALA A 314 -0.29 22.41 -0.96
C ALA A 314 -1.53 22.51 -1.88
N VAL A 315 -1.37 23.16 -3.01
CA VAL A 315 -2.27 23.08 -4.17
C VAL A 315 -1.57 22.27 -5.26
N THR A 316 -2.24 21.25 -5.78
CA THR A 316 -1.67 20.33 -6.77
C THR A 316 -2.67 20.04 -7.89
N ALA A 317 -2.19 20.09 -9.14
CA ALA A 317 -3.00 19.78 -10.31
C ALA A 317 -3.53 18.35 -10.27
N LEU A 318 -4.76 18.16 -10.70
CA LEU A 318 -5.29 16.85 -11.05
C LEU A 318 -4.80 16.52 -12.47
N ASN A 319 -3.82 15.61 -12.53
CA ASN A 319 -3.28 15.14 -13.81
C ASN A 319 -3.81 13.76 -14.17
N SER A 320 -3.95 13.51 -15.47
CA SER A 320 -4.17 12.18 -16.02
C SER A 320 -2.83 11.52 -16.40
N PRO A 321 -2.77 10.20 -16.61
CA PRO A 321 -1.59 9.54 -17.16
C PRO A 321 -1.10 10.15 -18.48
N VAL A 322 -2.00 10.67 -19.32
CA VAL A 322 -1.64 11.36 -20.57
C VAL A 322 -0.88 12.66 -20.30
N ASP A 323 -1.35 13.47 -19.34
CA ASP A 323 -0.71 14.74 -18.97
C ASP A 323 0.75 14.52 -18.50
N LEU A 324 1.02 13.38 -17.89
CA LEU A 324 2.29 13.11 -17.19
C LEU A 324 3.39 12.57 -18.11
N LEU A 325 3.05 11.98 -19.25
CA LEU A 325 4.03 11.39 -20.16
C LEU A 325 5.06 12.40 -20.68
N ASP A 326 4.65 13.65 -20.82
CA ASP A 326 5.49 14.75 -21.31
C ASP A 326 5.66 15.86 -20.25
N ASP A 327 5.34 15.58 -18.96
CA ASP A 327 5.52 16.53 -17.87
C ASP A 327 7.01 16.78 -17.58
N ASP A 328 7.38 18.06 -17.45
CA ASP A 328 8.77 18.51 -17.28
C ASP A 328 9.49 17.84 -16.11
N HIS A 329 8.78 17.48 -15.05
CA HIS A 329 9.39 16.84 -13.88
C HIS A 329 9.78 15.39 -14.17
N PHE A 330 8.85 14.60 -14.69
CA PHE A 330 9.11 13.18 -14.97
C PHE A 330 10.03 12.99 -16.18
N VAL A 331 9.95 13.86 -17.17
CA VAL A 331 10.92 13.93 -18.29
C VAL A 331 12.30 14.33 -17.79
N GLY A 332 12.40 15.38 -16.96
CA GLY A 332 13.68 15.83 -16.39
C GLY A 332 14.33 14.80 -15.47
N ARG A 333 13.54 13.94 -14.84
CA ARG A 333 14.02 12.81 -14.03
C ARG A 333 14.28 11.55 -14.86
N GLU A 334 14.06 11.56 -16.17
CA GLU A 334 14.17 10.38 -17.05
C GLU A 334 13.37 9.17 -16.48
N TYR A 335 12.18 9.46 -15.94
CA TYR A 335 11.41 8.45 -15.22
C TYR A 335 10.85 7.38 -16.15
N PHE A 336 10.24 7.77 -17.29
CA PHE A 336 9.65 6.81 -18.21
C PHE A 336 10.74 6.06 -18.99
N THR A 337 10.55 4.75 -19.12
CA THR A 337 11.44 3.91 -19.92
C THR A 337 10.69 3.36 -21.13
N THR A 338 11.41 3.08 -22.22
CA THR A 338 10.84 2.48 -23.43
C THR A 338 11.12 0.99 -23.47
N THR A 339 10.08 0.20 -23.74
CA THR A 339 10.18 -1.25 -23.96
C THR A 339 9.64 -1.57 -25.35
N ASP A 340 10.34 -2.43 -26.09
CA ASP A 340 9.88 -2.92 -27.40
C ASP A 340 9.26 -4.29 -27.25
N HIS A 341 7.96 -4.41 -27.48
CA HIS A 341 7.22 -5.67 -27.38
C HIS A 341 6.88 -6.20 -28.78
N PRO A 342 7.06 -7.51 -29.06
CA PRO A 342 6.93 -8.05 -30.42
C PRO A 342 5.56 -7.82 -31.08
N VAL A 343 4.49 -7.71 -30.29
CA VAL A 343 3.12 -7.53 -30.81
C VAL A 343 2.67 -6.07 -30.74
N VAL A 344 2.99 -5.34 -29.67
CA VAL A 344 2.57 -3.96 -29.47
C VAL A 344 3.57 -2.96 -30.07
N GLY A 345 4.84 -3.35 -30.17
CA GLY A 345 5.93 -2.46 -30.59
C GLY A 345 6.46 -1.60 -29.42
N PRO A 346 7.31 -0.61 -29.76
CA PRO A 346 7.90 0.27 -28.75
C PRO A 346 6.83 1.12 -28.07
N HIS A 347 6.92 1.20 -26.75
CA HIS A 347 6.01 2.01 -25.91
C HIS A 347 6.72 2.48 -24.65
N ARG A 348 6.36 3.67 -24.20
CA ARG A 348 6.78 4.18 -22.88
C ARG A 348 5.96 3.50 -21.78
N ARG A 349 6.60 3.31 -20.65
CA ARG A 349 6.02 2.74 -19.45
C ARG A 349 6.65 3.37 -18.22
N THR A 350 6.07 3.13 -17.04
CA THR A 350 6.63 3.55 -15.77
C THR A 350 8.04 2.99 -15.57
N GLY A 351 8.92 3.81 -15.04
CA GLY A 351 10.29 3.47 -14.66
C GLY A 351 10.38 2.78 -13.30
N PRO A 352 11.56 2.88 -12.63
CA PRO A 352 11.77 2.25 -11.33
C PRO A 352 10.82 2.82 -10.26
N PRO A 353 10.28 1.98 -9.35
CA PRO A 353 9.51 2.45 -8.22
C PRO A 353 10.36 3.23 -7.19
N PHE A 354 11.66 3.11 -7.24
CA PHE A 354 12.67 3.88 -6.52
C PHE A 354 14.02 3.74 -7.23
N ARG A 355 14.92 4.71 -7.03
CA ARG A 355 16.26 4.70 -7.63
C ARG A 355 17.28 4.21 -6.62
N LEU A 356 17.99 3.16 -6.98
CA LEU A 356 19.09 2.57 -6.22
C LEU A 356 20.20 2.18 -7.20
N ALA A 357 21.12 3.08 -7.48
CA ALA A 357 22.16 2.91 -8.47
C ALA A 357 21.61 2.26 -9.78
N ASP A 358 22.20 1.15 -10.21
CA ASP A 358 21.82 0.36 -11.39
C ASP A 358 21.01 -0.91 -11.07
N ALA A 359 20.41 -0.97 -9.88
CA ALA A 359 19.74 -2.18 -9.40
C ALA A 359 18.48 -2.56 -10.18
N TRP A 360 17.74 -1.57 -10.70
CA TRP A 360 16.53 -1.79 -11.47
C TRP A 360 16.82 -1.79 -12.98
N GLN A 361 16.30 -2.78 -13.70
CA GLN A 361 16.46 -2.87 -15.15
C GLN A 361 15.32 -3.65 -15.80
N ILE A 362 14.84 -3.17 -16.94
CA ILE A 362 13.99 -3.95 -17.85
C ILE A 362 14.90 -4.65 -18.86
N ARG A 363 15.19 -5.91 -18.63
CA ARG A 363 16.06 -6.77 -19.47
C ARG A 363 15.31 -7.41 -20.63
N ARG A 364 14.00 -7.64 -20.47
CA ARG A 364 13.11 -8.17 -21.49
C ARG A 364 11.69 -7.65 -21.32
N PRO A 365 10.90 -7.52 -22.41
CA PRO A 365 9.48 -7.21 -22.32
C PRO A 365 8.69 -8.29 -21.59
N ALA A 366 7.41 -8.06 -21.35
CA ALA A 366 6.50 -9.13 -20.90
C ALA A 366 6.46 -10.26 -21.95
N PRO A 367 6.43 -11.52 -21.51
CA PRO A 367 6.50 -12.65 -22.45
C PRO A 367 5.16 -12.86 -23.20
N LEU A 368 5.24 -13.39 -24.40
CA LEU A 368 4.09 -14.01 -25.07
C LEU A 368 3.69 -15.28 -24.30
N LEU A 369 2.47 -15.73 -24.51
CA LEU A 369 1.97 -16.95 -23.88
C LEU A 369 2.83 -18.15 -24.33
N ASP A 370 3.38 -18.87 -23.36
CA ASP A 370 4.20 -20.07 -23.58
C ASP A 370 5.52 -19.82 -24.37
N GLU A 371 5.98 -18.57 -24.44
CA GLU A 371 7.12 -18.17 -25.29
C GLU A 371 8.41 -18.94 -24.98
N HIS A 372 8.63 -19.29 -23.73
CA HIS A 372 9.91 -19.84 -23.27
C HIS A 372 9.85 -21.36 -22.99
N ARG A 373 8.79 -22.06 -23.44
CA ARG A 373 8.59 -23.50 -23.18
C ARG A 373 9.81 -24.33 -23.51
N ASP A 374 10.31 -24.22 -24.75
CA ASP A 374 11.39 -25.10 -25.24
C ASP A 374 12.71 -24.84 -24.51
N GLU A 375 12.98 -23.55 -24.20
CA GLU A 375 14.15 -23.12 -23.42
C GLU A 375 14.09 -23.70 -22.00
N ILE A 376 12.97 -23.51 -21.31
CA ILE A 376 12.75 -23.95 -19.92
C ILE A 376 12.82 -25.50 -19.85
N LEU A 377 12.17 -26.21 -20.78
CA LEU A 377 12.20 -27.68 -20.80
C LEU A 377 13.61 -28.20 -21.09
N ALA A 378 14.39 -27.53 -21.94
CA ALA A 378 15.78 -27.91 -22.21
C ALA A 378 16.66 -27.70 -20.95
N GLU A 379 16.46 -26.62 -20.21
CA GLU A 379 17.15 -26.37 -18.92
C GLU A 379 16.81 -27.46 -17.90
N LEU A 380 15.52 -27.82 -17.76
CA LEU A 380 15.08 -28.89 -16.87
C LEU A 380 15.70 -30.26 -17.25
N ALA A 381 15.79 -30.54 -18.54
CA ALA A 381 16.40 -31.79 -19.02
C ALA A 381 17.92 -31.83 -18.80
N ALA A 382 18.59 -30.68 -18.83
CA ALA A 382 20.05 -30.57 -18.60
C ALA A 382 20.40 -30.61 -17.10
N ALA A 383 19.49 -30.21 -16.23
CA ALA A 383 19.68 -30.36 -14.80
C ALA A 383 19.72 -31.86 -14.45
N THR A 384 20.78 -32.32 -13.81
CA THR A 384 20.94 -33.70 -13.39
C THR A 384 19.74 -34.11 -12.53
N PRO A 385 19.04 -35.21 -12.80
CA PRO A 385 17.88 -35.59 -12.02
C PRO A 385 18.34 -35.81 -10.56
N ALA A 386 17.88 -34.94 -9.64
CA ALA A 386 17.82 -35.33 -8.25
C ALA A 386 16.99 -36.62 -8.22
N THR A 387 17.55 -37.70 -7.69
CA THR A 387 16.92 -39.02 -7.63
C THR A 387 15.55 -38.84 -6.96
N ALA A 388 14.52 -38.73 -7.78
CA ALA A 388 13.15 -38.65 -7.31
C ALA A 388 12.74 -40.09 -6.94
N ASP A 389 12.90 -40.43 -5.66
CA ASP A 389 12.01 -41.40 -5.05
C ASP A 389 10.62 -40.77 -5.00
N VAL A 390 9.90 -40.87 -6.11
CA VAL A 390 8.45 -40.79 -6.12
C VAL A 390 8.00 -42.09 -5.45
N ALA A 391 7.92 -42.07 -4.11
CA ALA A 391 7.27 -43.12 -3.37
C ALA A 391 5.81 -43.15 -3.85
N ASP A 392 5.43 -44.33 -4.38
CA ASP A 392 4.09 -44.67 -4.80
C ASP A 392 3.03 -44.12 -3.82
N ALA A 393 2.28 -43.13 -4.24
CA ALA A 393 1.15 -42.57 -3.50
C ALA A 393 -0.14 -43.40 -3.68
N ASP A 394 -0.02 -44.66 -4.08
CA ASP A 394 -1.15 -45.58 -4.34
C ASP A 394 -1.43 -46.60 -3.21
N ALA A 395 -0.91 -46.39 -2.02
CA ALA A 395 -1.25 -47.23 -0.88
C ALA A 395 -1.72 -46.41 0.31
N ASP A 396 -2.94 -45.88 0.27
CA ASP A 396 -3.85 -45.60 1.41
C ASP A 396 -5.07 -44.75 0.98
N ALA A 397 -5.74 -45.19 -0.07
CA ALA A 397 -6.99 -44.56 -0.53
C ALA A 397 -8.28 -45.19 0.05
N ASP A 398 -8.18 -45.87 1.19
CA ASP A 398 -9.35 -46.46 1.85
C ASP A 398 -9.30 -46.16 3.36
N ALA A 399 -9.56 -44.94 3.76
CA ALA A 399 -10.12 -44.53 5.07
C ALA A 399 -10.03 -42.99 5.31
N ALA A 400 -10.87 -42.22 4.70
CA ALA A 400 -11.17 -40.88 5.21
C ALA A 400 -12.57 -40.44 4.79
N SER A 401 -13.58 -41.00 5.47
CA SER A 401 -14.86 -40.34 5.59
C SER A 401 -14.73 -39.14 6.53
N ALA A 402 -14.99 -37.97 5.98
CA ALA A 402 -15.55 -36.80 6.62
C ALA A 402 -15.18 -36.54 8.11
N SER A 403 -14.11 -35.82 8.29
CA SER A 403 -14.03 -34.76 9.32
C SER A 403 -12.99 -33.76 8.81
N SER A 404 -13.41 -32.49 8.69
CA SER A 404 -12.48 -31.37 8.44
C SER A 404 -11.39 -31.44 9.49
N PRO A 405 -10.07 -31.41 9.11
CA PRO A 405 -9.05 -31.34 10.12
C PRO A 405 -9.18 -30.01 10.86
N ASP A 406 -9.37 -30.08 12.18
CA ASP A 406 -9.21 -28.95 13.08
C ASP A 406 -7.92 -28.20 12.72
N PRO A 407 -7.93 -26.88 12.55
CA PRO A 407 -6.73 -26.12 12.22
C PRO A 407 -5.70 -26.32 13.33
N GLN A 408 -4.69 -27.13 13.06
CA GLN A 408 -3.58 -27.32 14.00
C GLN A 408 -2.85 -25.98 14.12
N PRO A 409 -2.66 -25.43 15.32
CA PRO A 409 -1.87 -24.23 15.49
C PRO A 409 -0.47 -24.50 14.93
N ILE A 410 0.04 -23.55 14.12
CA ILE A 410 1.38 -23.60 13.53
C ILE A 410 2.39 -23.85 14.67
N ARG A 411 2.93 -25.08 14.77
CA ARG A 411 3.89 -25.46 15.78
C ARG A 411 5.25 -24.88 15.39
N ARG A 412 5.74 -23.93 16.16
CA ARG A 412 7.09 -23.36 16.02
C ARG A 412 8.15 -24.45 16.24
N PRO A 413 9.22 -24.48 15.41
CA PRO A 413 10.41 -25.27 15.71
C PRO A 413 11.02 -24.80 17.05
N LEU A 414 11.55 -25.71 17.84
CA LEU A 414 12.16 -25.44 19.16
C LEU A 414 13.43 -24.55 19.09
N ASN A 415 14.04 -24.39 17.89
CA ASN A 415 15.14 -23.48 17.59
C ASN A 415 14.70 -22.59 16.43
N ALA A 416 13.84 -21.59 16.70
CA ALA A 416 13.40 -20.66 15.69
C ALA A 416 14.59 -19.89 15.12
N PRO A 417 14.74 -19.82 13.78
CA PRO A 417 15.77 -19.02 13.16
C PRO A 417 15.59 -17.53 13.50
N ARG A 418 16.67 -16.78 13.37
CA ARG A 418 16.77 -15.35 13.61
C ARG A 418 15.97 -14.57 12.56
N LEU A 419 15.36 -13.44 12.95
CA LEU A 419 14.72 -12.51 11.99
C LEU A 419 15.75 -11.90 11.03
N PRO A 420 15.37 -11.58 9.77
CA PRO A 420 16.33 -11.22 8.73
C PRO A 420 17.12 -9.94 9.03
N LEU A 421 16.53 -8.99 9.76
CA LEU A 421 17.15 -7.72 10.10
C LEU A 421 17.61 -7.63 11.56
N GLU A 422 17.72 -8.75 12.28
CA GLU A 422 18.32 -8.74 13.61
C GLU A 422 19.79 -8.34 13.56
N GLY A 423 20.13 -7.30 14.33
CA GLY A 423 21.47 -6.70 14.36
C GLY A 423 21.63 -5.51 13.42
N VAL A 424 20.65 -5.22 12.56
CA VAL A 424 20.59 -4.00 11.77
C VAL A 424 20.00 -2.88 12.63
N ARG A 425 20.67 -1.73 12.70
CA ARG A 425 20.21 -0.53 13.39
C ARG A 425 19.81 0.54 12.39
N ILE A 426 18.62 1.09 12.55
CA ILE A 426 17.99 2.05 11.64
C ILE A 426 17.67 3.34 12.41
N ILE A 427 18.18 4.46 11.95
CA ILE A 427 17.76 5.79 12.39
C ILE A 427 16.49 6.17 11.65
N ASP A 428 15.43 6.48 12.41
CA ASP A 428 14.13 6.92 11.91
C ASP A 428 13.96 8.43 12.15
N MET A 429 14.06 9.23 11.10
CA MET A 429 13.75 10.68 11.08
C MET A 429 12.45 10.97 10.33
N THR A 430 11.55 10.01 10.27
CA THR A 430 10.37 10.09 9.44
C THR A 430 9.20 10.84 10.10
N VAL A 431 8.32 11.39 9.27
CA VAL A 431 7.12 12.11 9.70
C VAL A 431 5.87 11.61 8.96
N VAL A 432 4.70 11.92 9.47
CA VAL A 432 3.38 11.60 8.94
C VAL A 432 3.16 10.07 8.87
N TRP A 433 3.14 9.43 7.69
CA TRP A 433 2.73 8.03 7.53
C TRP A 433 3.72 7.19 6.71
N ALA A 434 4.07 7.58 5.47
CA ALA A 434 4.85 6.75 4.54
C ALA A 434 6.18 6.27 5.13
N GLY A 435 6.99 7.19 5.62
CA GLY A 435 8.28 6.87 6.25
C GLY A 435 8.15 6.07 7.55
N PRO A 436 7.28 6.49 8.50
CA PRO A 436 7.03 5.70 9.70
C PRO A 436 6.52 4.29 9.45
N ALA A 437 5.73 4.05 8.38
CA ALA A 437 5.31 2.71 7.98
C ALA A 437 6.48 1.88 7.45
N CYS A 438 7.37 2.48 6.65
CA CYS A 438 8.60 1.82 6.19
C CYS A 438 9.42 1.29 7.38
N THR A 439 9.71 2.15 8.35
CA THR A 439 10.50 1.75 9.53
C THR A 439 9.74 0.80 10.45
N MET A 440 8.40 0.83 10.47
CA MET A 440 7.58 -0.17 11.17
C MET A 440 7.74 -1.57 10.55
N HIS A 441 7.66 -1.70 9.22
CA HIS A 441 7.87 -2.98 8.52
C HIS A 441 9.28 -3.53 8.77
N LEU A 442 10.30 -2.68 8.71
CA LEU A 442 11.68 -3.08 9.01
C LEU A 442 11.85 -3.51 10.48
N GLY A 443 11.17 -2.83 11.40
CA GLY A 443 11.11 -3.21 12.82
C GLY A 443 10.42 -4.55 13.05
N ASP A 444 9.32 -4.84 12.33
CA ASP A 444 8.61 -6.13 12.36
C ASP A 444 9.54 -7.28 11.93
N LEU A 445 10.42 -7.02 10.94
CA LEU A 445 11.43 -7.94 10.43
C LEU A 445 12.71 -8.01 11.27
N GLY A 446 12.77 -7.33 12.41
CA GLY A 446 13.84 -7.52 13.41
C GLY A 446 14.83 -6.36 13.58
N ALA A 447 14.79 -5.33 12.72
CA ALA A 447 15.68 -4.18 12.87
C ALA A 447 15.48 -3.44 14.21
N GLU A 448 16.54 -2.89 14.76
CA GLU A 448 16.48 -1.93 15.86
C GLU A 448 16.18 -0.54 15.29
N ILE A 449 14.97 -0.03 15.54
CA ILE A 449 14.55 1.28 15.04
C ILE A 449 14.76 2.33 16.13
N ILE A 450 15.66 3.29 15.89
CA ILE A 450 15.93 4.44 16.76
C ILE A 450 15.27 5.67 16.12
N ARG A 451 14.14 6.08 16.67
CA ARG A 451 13.46 7.30 16.25
C ARG A 451 14.09 8.51 16.94
N VAL A 452 14.57 9.46 16.12
CA VAL A 452 15.15 10.71 16.61
C VAL A 452 14.11 11.82 16.51
N ASP A 453 13.60 12.28 17.65
CA ASP A 453 12.62 13.37 17.74
C ASP A 453 13.31 14.66 18.22
N ASN A 454 13.01 15.81 17.60
CA ASN A 454 13.46 17.10 18.11
C ASN A 454 12.52 17.60 19.22
N PRO A 455 12.99 17.86 20.44
CA PRO A 455 12.12 18.25 21.54
C PRO A 455 11.49 19.64 21.36
N TYR A 456 12.07 20.53 20.58
CA TYR A 456 11.58 21.88 20.32
C TYR A 456 10.74 22.03 19.06
N VAL A 457 10.56 20.95 18.29
CA VAL A 457 9.81 20.95 17.03
C VAL A 457 8.71 19.92 17.10
N PHE A 458 7.51 20.37 17.41
CA PHE A 458 6.34 19.47 17.35
C PHE A 458 6.04 19.11 15.89
N PRO A 459 5.95 17.82 15.54
CA PRO A 459 5.67 17.38 14.17
C PRO A 459 4.14 17.28 13.96
N PRO A 460 3.47 18.30 13.39
CA PRO A 460 2.03 18.21 13.12
C PRO A 460 1.74 17.09 12.11
N ALA A 461 0.54 16.53 12.17
CA ALA A 461 0.09 15.36 11.41
C ALA A 461 0.86 14.04 11.70
N THR A 462 1.93 14.07 12.49
CA THR A 462 2.61 12.86 12.99
C THR A 462 2.12 12.50 14.39
N ARG A 463 2.13 13.47 15.31
CA ARG A 463 1.77 13.29 16.72
C ARG A 463 0.52 14.09 17.15
N GLY A 464 -0.28 14.53 16.18
CA GLY A 464 -1.48 15.35 16.36
C GLY A 464 -1.37 16.69 15.63
N ILE A 465 -2.35 17.58 15.81
CA ILE A 465 -2.37 18.91 15.17
C ILE A 465 -1.59 19.96 15.97
N SER A 466 -1.52 19.77 17.27
CA SER A 466 -0.76 20.58 18.24
C SER A 466 -0.37 19.72 19.45
N PRO A 467 0.56 20.17 20.31
CA PRO A 467 0.93 19.40 21.51
C PRO A 467 -0.26 19.09 22.43
N ARG A 468 -1.22 20.03 22.57
CA ARG A 468 -2.45 19.84 23.35
C ARG A 468 -3.62 20.49 22.62
N PRO A 469 -4.25 19.78 21.66
CA PRO A 469 -5.44 20.32 21.02
C PRO A 469 -6.58 20.43 22.05
N PRO A 470 -7.43 21.49 21.96
CA PRO A 470 -8.61 21.60 22.81
C PRO A 470 -9.54 20.40 22.62
N GLU A 471 -10.05 19.84 23.74
CA GLU A 471 -10.88 18.63 23.70
C GLU A 471 -12.22 18.82 22.98
N ASP A 472 -12.77 19.99 23.06
CA ASP A 472 -14.01 20.37 22.37
C ASP A 472 -13.86 20.44 20.83
N LEU A 473 -12.61 20.52 20.33
CA LEU A 473 -12.31 20.41 18.90
C LEU A 473 -12.14 18.96 18.40
N LEU A 474 -11.96 17.98 19.27
CA LEU A 474 -11.57 16.64 18.85
C LEU A 474 -12.62 15.99 17.93
N LEU A 475 -13.89 16.22 18.19
CA LEU A 475 -14.98 15.72 17.35
C LEU A 475 -15.00 16.41 15.98
N ASP A 476 -14.74 17.72 15.94
CA ASP A 476 -14.70 18.49 14.70
C ASP A 476 -13.50 18.13 13.83
N LEU A 477 -12.42 17.63 14.44
CA LEU A 477 -11.24 17.14 13.72
C LEU A 477 -11.46 15.76 13.06
N GLY A 478 -12.59 15.11 13.34
CA GLY A 478 -12.93 13.81 12.82
C GLY A 478 -11.95 12.70 13.25
N ALA A 479 -12.09 11.52 12.67
CA ALA A 479 -11.32 10.35 13.08
C ALA A 479 -9.80 10.48 12.89
N LEU A 480 -9.31 11.24 11.93
CA LEU A 480 -7.87 11.41 11.71
C LEU A 480 -7.23 12.36 12.72
N GLY A 481 -7.79 13.55 12.90
CA GLY A 481 -7.25 14.57 13.82
C GLY A 481 -7.64 14.36 15.28
N GLY A 482 -8.86 13.88 15.53
CA GLY A 482 -9.48 13.75 16.84
C GLY A 482 -9.37 12.37 17.51
N ALA A 483 -8.66 11.41 16.90
CA ALA A 483 -8.49 10.06 17.47
C ALA A 483 -7.55 10.05 18.67
N TYR A 484 -8.12 10.23 19.87
CA TYR A 484 -7.44 10.13 21.16
C TYR A 484 -8.23 9.21 22.10
N PRO A 485 -7.56 8.47 23.01
CA PRO A 485 -8.27 7.64 23.98
C PRO A 485 -9.28 8.45 24.81
N ASN A 486 -10.54 8.00 24.82
CA ASN A 486 -11.65 8.69 25.49
C ASN A 486 -11.81 10.18 25.09
N PHE A 487 -11.34 10.56 23.89
CA PHE A 487 -11.38 11.94 23.39
C PHE A 487 -10.79 12.97 24.37
N THR A 488 -9.68 12.62 25.03
CA THR A 488 -9.07 13.53 26.02
C THR A 488 -7.60 13.78 25.73
N THR A 489 -7.21 15.03 25.90
CA THR A 489 -5.83 15.53 25.85
C THR A 489 -5.45 16.27 27.15
N ALA A 490 -6.34 16.24 28.15
CA ALA A 490 -6.21 17.05 29.38
C ALA A 490 -5.03 16.63 30.26
N THR A 491 -4.65 15.34 30.21
CA THR A 491 -3.61 14.81 31.09
C THR A 491 -2.56 14.01 30.32
N GLY A 492 -1.40 13.83 30.92
CA GLY A 492 -0.30 13.04 30.34
C GLY A 492 0.35 13.73 29.13
N ASN A 493 0.82 12.89 28.19
CA ASN A 493 1.52 13.30 26.99
C ASN A 493 0.67 12.95 25.74
N PRO A 494 -0.28 13.82 25.31
CA PRO A 494 -1.21 13.51 24.22
C PRO A 494 -0.52 13.12 22.91
N TRP A 495 0.65 13.70 22.65
CA TRP A 495 1.48 13.34 21.49
C TRP A 495 1.95 11.88 21.44
N ASN A 496 1.81 11.11 22.54
CA ASN A 496 2.09 9.69 22.58
C ASN A 496 0.83 8.82 22.36
N THR A 497 -0.34 9.42 22.26
CA THR A 497 -1.63 8.71 22.29
C THR A 497 -2.50 8.93 21.06
N GLN A 498 -2.10 9.86 20.18
CA GLN A 498 -2.85 10.17 18.96
C GLN A 498 -2.90 8.95 18.01
N GLY A 499 -4.08 8.68 17.41
CA GLY A 499 -4.35 7.45 16.67
C GLY A 499 -3.50 7.25 15.44
N MET A 500 -3.24 8.29 14.65
CA MET A 500 -2.37 8.21 13.48
C MET A 500 -0.93 7.82 13.86
N PHE A 501 -0.43 8.38 14.96
CA PHE A 501 0.89 8.02 15.50
C PHE A 501 0.91 6.56 15.99
N ALA A 502 -0.10 6.19 16.80
CA ALA A 502 -0.18 4.86 17.41
C ALA A 502 -0.25 3.74 16.37
N ALA A 503 -0.89 3.98 15.22
CA ALA A 503 -1.07 3.02 14.13
C ALA A 503 0.25 2.45 13.57
N GLN A 504 1.37 3.19 13.70
CA GLN A 504 2.64 2.86 13.06
C GLN A 504 3.87 3.02 13.98
N ALA A 505 3.63 3.12 15.29
CA ALA A 505 4.67 3.41 16.26
C ALA A 505 5.24 2.17 16.98
N ARG A 506 4.81 0.95 16.58
CA ARG A 506 5.33 -0.29 17.19
C ARG A 506 6.77 -0.57 16.81
N ASN A 507 7.47 -1.32 17.69
CA ASN A 507 8.84 -1.78 17.48
C ASN A 507 9.90 -0.68 17.41
N LYS A 508 9.56 0.56 17.78
CA LYS A 508 10.49 1.70 17.73
C LYS A 508 10.94 2.11 19.13
N LYS A 509 12.12 2.70 19.23
CA LYS A 509 12.73 3.30 20.40
C LYS A 509 12.93 4.79 20.13
N SER A 510 12.32 5.68 20.90
CA SER A 510 12.46 7.12 20.68
C SER A 510 13.56 7.72 21.55
N CYS A 511 14.42 8.51 20.97
CA CYS A 511 15.28 9.45 21.68
C CYS A 511 14.99 10.88 21.25
N THR A 512 15.30 11.85 22.13
CA THR A 512 15.15 13.27 21.82
C THR A 512 16.51 13.90 21.62
N LEU A 513 16.67 14.72 20.57
CA LEU A 513 17.93 15.41 20.27
C LEU A 513 17.68 16.63 19.41
N ASP A 514 18.17 17.81 19.84
CA ASP A 514 18.14 19.01 19.00
C ASP A 514 19.34 19.08 18.05
N ILE A 515 19.19 18.52 16.86
CA ILE A 515 20.20 18.48 15.80
C ILE A 515 20.55 19.87 15.23
N ARG A 516 19.75 20.91 15.50
CA ARG A 516 20.00 22.29 15.06
C ARG A 516 21.23 22.87 15.75
N THR A 517 21.56 22.38 16.94
CA THR A 517 22.74 22.80 17.68
C THR A 517 24.01 22.07 17.19
N PRO A 518 25.21 22.64 17.30
CA PRO A 518 26.45 21.94 16.97
C PRO A 518 26.69 20.68 17.79
N GLU A 519 26.34 20.69 19.08
CA GLU A 519 26.47 19.55 19.99
C GLU A 519 25.50 18.42 19.60
N GLY A 520 24.23 18.74 19.42
CA GLY A 520 23.23 17.75 19.01
C GLY A 520 23.52 17.14 17.65
N ARG A 521 24.05 17.94 16.72
CA ARG A 521 24.49 17.45 15.40
C ARG A 521 25.65 16.46 15.52
N GLU A 522 26.65 16.76 16.35
CA GLU A 522 27.79 15.85 16.53
C GLU A 522 27.34 14.52 17.18
N LEU A 523 26.47 14.55 18.18
CA LEU A 523 25.88 13.34 18.76
C LEU A 523 25.08 12.55 17.74
N PHE A 524 24.34 13.21 16.87
CA PHE A 524 23.63 12.55 15.76
C PHE A 524 24.61 11.87 14.80
N LEU A 525 25.70 12.52 14.43
CA LEU A 525 26.73 11.92 13.57
C LEU A 525 27.45 10.74 14.22
N GLN A 526 27.64 10.76 15.55
CA GLN A 526 28.13 9.60 16.29
C GLN A 526 27.09 8.44 16.26
N LEU A 527 25.79 8.73 16.32
CA LEU A 527 24.75 7.72 16.14
C LEU A 527 24.75 7.13 14.74
N VAL A 528 25.02 7.95 13.71
CA VAL A 528 25.19 7.51 12.31
C VAL A 528 26.35 6.53 12.18
N GLU A 529 27.49 6.74 12.86
CA GLU A 529 28.63 5.80 12.87
C GLU A 529 28.26 4.42 13.44
N GLN A 530 27.25 4.37 14.31
CA GLN A 530 26.81 3.15 14.98
C GLN A 530 25.56 2.53 14.30
N SER A 531 25.17 3.04 13.13
CA SER A 531 23.92 2.65 12.47
C SER A 531 24.15 2.16 11.06
N ASP A 532 23.28 1.30 10.58
CA ASP A 532 23.33 0.71 9.23
C ASP A 532 22.51 1.49 8.21
N VAL A 533 21.40 2.06 8.66
CA VAL A 533 20.42 2.70 7.77
C VAL A 533 19.91 4.00 8.40
N LEU A 534 19.65 5.00 7.55
CA LEU A 534 18.87 6.18 7.89
C LEU A 534 17.65 6.23 6.96
N VAL A 535 16.46 6.42 7.54
CA VAL A 535 15.22 6.63 6.78
C VAL A 535 14.63 7.99 7.13
N GLU A 536 14.33 8.81 6.12
CA GLU A 536 13.69 10.11 6.29
C GLU A 536 12.71 10.42 5.15
N ASN A 537 11.69 11.25 5.40
CA ASN A 537 10.75 11.74 4.40
C ASN A 537 10.41 13.23 4.59
N ASN A 538 11.39 13.99 5.04
CA ASN A 538 11.29 15.44 5.18
C ASN A 538 11.40 16.14 3.82
N SER A 539 11.23 17.46 3.78
CA SER A 539 11.51 18.23 2.57
C SER A 539 12.97 18.07 2.15
N VAL A 540 13.23 18.01 0.85
CA VAL A 540 14.55 17.68 0.26
C VAL A 540 15.70 18.49 0.86
N ALA A 541 15.49 19.78 1.12
CA ALA A 541 16.52 20.66 1.68
C ALA A 541 16.75 20.50 3.20
N THR A 542 15.98 19.67 3.90
CA THR A 542 16.01 19.63 5.39
C THR A 542 17.36 19.13 5.92
N LEU A 543 17.86 18.03 5.40
CA LEU A 543 19.13 17.45 5.86
C LEU A 543 20.30 18.38 5.61
N ASP A 544 20.35 19.05 4.45
CA ASP A 544 21.40 20.01 4.11
C ASP A 544 21.36 21.23 5.04
N LYS A 545 20.16 21.76 5.33
CA LYS A 545 19.99 22.87 6.29
C LYS A 545 20.42 22.51 7.70
N LEU A 546 20.28 21.25 8.10
CA LEU A 546 20.75 20.74 9.38
C LEU A 546 22.25 20.42 9.38
N GLY A 547 22.94 20.51 8.22
CA GLY A 547 24.35 20.18 8.06
C GLY A 547 24.64 18.67 8.15
N ILE A 548 23.66 17.85 7.80
CA ILE A 548 23.71 16.37 7.77
C ILE A 548 23.26 15.84 6.40
N GLY A 549 23.61 16.56 5.31
CA GLY A 549 23.38 16.10 3.94
C GLY A 549 24.09 14.79 3.64
N TRP A 550 23.72 14.13 2.53
CA TRP A 550 24.25 12.81 2.16
C TRP A 550 25.78 12.73 2.19
N ASP A 551 26.48 13.72 1.64
CA ASP A 551 27.95 13.71 1.59
C ASP A 551 28.56 13.66 3.00
N VAL A 552 28.00 14.42 3.95
CA VAL A 552 28.44 14.43 5.36
C VAL A 552 28.17 13.08 6.02
N LEU A 553 26.99 12.51 5.79
CA LEU A 553 26.59 11.21 6.35
C LEU A 553 27.49 10.09 5.82
N HIS A 554 27.73 10.07 4.50
CA HIS A 554 28.52 9.05 3.85
C HIS A 554 30.02 9.16 4.18
N GLU A 555 30.56 10.38 4.32
CA GLU A 555 31.94 10.60 4.84
C GLU A 555 32.09 10.03 6.26
N ARG A 556 31.07 10.24 7.11
CA ARG A 556 31.07 9.76 8.50
C ARG A 556 30.92 8.24 8.61
N ASN A 557 30.05 7.67 7.79
CA ASN A 557 29.83 6.22 7.70
C ASN A 557 29.67 5.77 6.24
N PRO A 558 30.77 5.34 5.58
CA PRO A 558 30.73 4.88 4.18
C PRO A 558 29.87 3.63 3.94
N ARG A 559 29.44 2.94 5.01
CA ARG A 559 28.54 1.79 4.92
C ARG A 559 27.07 2.15 5.16
N LEU A 560 26.75 3.40 5.46
CA LEU A 560 25.39 3.83 5.70
C LEU A 560 24.53 3.71 4.44
N VAL A 561 23.39 3.07 4.54
CA VAL A 561 22.32 3.16 3.56
C VAL A 561 21.40 4.31 3.95
N ALA A 562 21.13 5.26 3.05
CA ALA A 562 20.19 6.34 3.32
C ALA A 562 18.97 6.21 2.40
N CYS A 563 17.79 6.01 2.96
CA CYS A 563 16.52 6.00 2.22
C CYS A 563 15.81 7.33 2.42
N ARG A 564 15.80 8.16 1.37
CA ARG A 564 15.15 9.46 1.36
C ARG A 564 13.85 9.37 0.58
N MET A 565 12.72 9.40 1.30
CA MET A 565 11.38 9.16 0.77
C MET A 565 10.67 10.49 0.45
N ALA A 566 11.28 11.29 -0.42
CA ALA A 566 10.66 12.56 -0.85
C ALA A 566 9.46 12.29 -1.77
N PRO A 567 8.34 13.04 -1.65
CA PRO A 567 7.14 12.79 -2.45
C PRO A 567 7.38 12.78 -3.96
N MET A 568 8.19 13.71 -4.47
CA MET A 568 8.50 13.87 -5.89
C MET A 568 9.99 13.56 -6.20
N GLY A 569 10.70 12.85 -5.30
CA GLY A 569 12.13 12.56 -5.47
C GLY A 569 13.06 13.71 -5.08
N LEU A 570 14.36 13.45 -5.16
CA LEU A 570 15.38 14.36 -4.64
C LEU A 570 15.77 15.47 -5.63
N ASP A 571 15.43 15.33 -6.89
CA ASP A 571 15.74 16.26 -7.98
C ASP A 571 14.48 16.56 -8.85
N GLY A 572 14.67 17.37 -9.89
CA GLY A 572 13.60 17.78 -10.79
C GLY A 572 12.77 18.97 -10.30
N PRO A 573 11.95 19.56 -11.20
CA PRO A 573 11.20 20.80 -10.92
C PRO A 573 10.27 20.75 -9.71
N TYR A 574 9.68 19.58 -9.39
CA TYR A 574 8.70 19.44 -8.31
C TYR A 574 9.31 18.89 -7.00
N SER A 575 10.63 18.65 -6.94
CA SER A 575 11.31 18.11 -5.74
C SER A 575 11.08 18.94 -4.47
N SER A 576 10.82 20.22 -4.61
CA SER A 576 10.54 21.14 -3.50
C SER A 576 9.05 21.32 -3.17
N TYR A 577 8.14 20.63 -3.86
CA TYR A 577 6.71 20.73 -3.62
C TYR A 577 6.34 20.14 -2.26
N VAL A 578 5.31 20.73 -1.66
CA VAL A 578 4.80 20.32 -0.35
C VAL A 578 3.37 19.80 -0.47
N GLY A 579 3.01 18.83 0.38
CA GLY A 579 1.70 18.23 0.40
C GLY A 579 1.69 16.98 1.27
N PHE A 580 0.56 16.31 1.27
CA PHE A 580 0.38 14.97 1.83
C PHE A 580 0.11 13.97 0.70
N GLY A 581 -0.01 12.68 1.02
CA GLY A 581 -0.24 11.62 0.03
C GLY A 581 -1.29 11.99 -1.01
N ALA A 582 -2.47 12.46 -0.59
CA ALA A 582 -3.56 12.88 -1.50
C ALA A 582 -3.16 13.96 -2.50
N SER A 583 -2.33 14.94 -2.10
CA SER A 583 -1.83 15.99 -3.00
C SER A 583 -1.02 15.39 -4.15
N PHE A 584 -0.17 14.43 -3.83
CA PHE A 584 0.70 13.79 -4.82
C PHE A 584 -0.02 12.68 -5.59
N GLU A 585 -1.08 12.05 -5.03
CA GLU A 585 -1.98 11.17 -5.77
C GLU A 585 -2.71 11.90 -6.90
N ALA A 586 -3.13 13.15 -6.66
CA ALA A 586 -3.69 14.00 -7.71
C ALA A 586 -2.64 14.34 -8.78
N LEU A 587 -1.42 14.69 -8.35
CA LEU A 587 -0.35 15.10 -9.24
C LEU A 587 0.21 13.94 -10.08
N CYS A 588 0.26 12.70 -9.55
CA CYS A 588 0.83 11.52 -10.23
C CYS A 588 -0.19 10.66 -11.01
N GLY A 589 -1.43 11.12 -11.18
CA GLY A 589 -2.41 10.52 -12.07
C GLY A 589 -3.41 9.55 -11.43
N LEU A 590 -3.23 9.12 -10.17
CA LEU A 590 -4.15 8.17 -9.54
C LEU A 590 -5.55 8.76 -9.35
N THR A 591 -5.63 9.99 -8.85
CA THR A 591 -6.91 10.60 -8.50
C THR A 591 -7.81 10.83 -9.72
N SER A 592 -7.25 11.03 -10.90
CA SER A 592 -8.03 11.21 -12.15
C SER A 592 -8.78 9.95 -12.59
N LEU A 593 -8.37 8.79 -12.12
CA LEU A 593 -8.95 7.50 -12.50
C LEU A 593 -10.07 7.03 -11.55
N ARG A 594 -10.29 7.71 -10.43
CA ARG A 594 -11.27 7.31 -9.41
C ARG A 594 -12.42 8.29 -9.30
N GLY A 595 -13.57 7.83 -8.85
CA GLY A 595 -14.78 8.63 -8.64
C GLY A 595 -16.01 7.97 -9.25
N TYR A 596 -17.12 8.65 -9.17
CA TYR A 596 -18.37 8.24 -9.82
C TYR A 596 -18.29 8.53 -11.32
N ASP A 597 -18.96 7.71 -12.13
CA ASP A 597 -18.96 7.84 -13.59
C ASP A 597 -19.88 8.96 -14.12
N ASP A 598 -20.70 9.54 -13.26
CA ASP A 598 -21.68 10.58 -13.55
C ASP A 598 -21.41 11.92 -12.83
N LEU A 599 -20.29 12.03 -12.12
CA LEU A 599 -19.94 13.23 -11.36
C LEU A 599 -18.52 13.70 -11.68
N ASP A 600 -18.30 14.99 -11.49
CA ASP A 600 -16.99 15.60 -11.67
C ASP A 600 -16.06 15.38 -10.44
N PRO A 601 -14.77 15.68 -10.57
CA PRO A 601 -13.80 15.46 -9.49
C PRO A 601 -14.06 16.21 -8.17
N THR A 602 -14.92 17.25 -8.15
CA THR A 602 -15.28 17.95 -6.90
C THR A 602 -16.11 17.09 -5.95
N SER A 603 -16.65 15.95 -6.44
CA SER A 603 -17.36 14.95 -5.63
C SER A 603 -16.41 13.97 -4.91
N LEU A 604 -15.09 14.04 -5.16
CA LEU A 604 -14.14 13.08 -4.62
C LEU A 604 -13.81 13.36 -3.15
N SER A 605 -13.90 12.33 -2.34
CA SER A 605 -13.32 12.35 -0.99
C SER A 605 -11.80 12.14 -1.05
N THR A 606 -11.08 12.67 -0.07
CA THR A 606 -9.63 12.46 0.06
C THR A 606 -9.31 11.02 0.44
N VAL A 607 -8.35 10.41 -0.24
CA VAL A 607 -7.77 9.10 0.13
C VAL A 607 -6.25 9.25 0.31
N PHE A 608 -5.58 8.24 0.85
CA PHE A 608 -4.16 8.30 1.21
C PHE A 608 -3.48 6.97 0.88
N HIS A 609 -3.70 6.44 -0.32
CA HIS A 609 -3.15 5.15 -0.76
C HIS A 609 -1.64 5.20 -1.00
N MET A 610 -1.10 6.36 -1.37
CA MET A 610 0.34 6.56 -1.60
C MET A 610 1.18 6.23 -0.35
N ASP A 611 0.70 6.56 0.84
CA ASP A 611 1.46 6.38 2.08
C ASP A 611 1.73 4.90 2.41
N PRO A 612 0.72 3.99 2.47
CA PRO A 612 0.97 2.57 2.69
C PRO A 612 1.76 1.91 1.55
N ALA A 613 1.53 2.34 0.30
CA ALA A 613 2.30 1.88 -0.85
C ALA A 613 3.79 2.22 -0.69
N SER A 614 4.09 3.48 -0.33
CA SER A 614 5.46 3.94 -0.10
C SER A 614 6.10 3.29 1.13
N GLY A 615 5.31 3.00 2.18
CA GLY A 615 5.80 2.32 3.37
C GLY A 615 6.34 0.92 3.06
N ALA A 616 5.58 0.10 2.34
CA ALA A 616 5.98 -1.24 1.93
C ALA A 616 7.14 -1.20 0.90
N GLY A 617 7.01 -0.35 -0.14
CA GLY A 617 8.07 -0.19 -1.15
C GLY A 617 9.39 0.31 -0.57
N GLY A 618 9.34 1.25 0.40
CA GLY A 618 10.53 1.74 1.10
C GLY A 618 11.23 0.66 1.92
N ALA A 619 10.48 -0.21 2.59
CA ALA A 619 11.04 -1.34 3.32
C ALA A 619 11.73 -2.34 2.36
N PHE A 620 11.11 -2.65 1.22
CA PHE A 620 11.73 -3.45 0.17
C PHE A 620 13.01 -2.81 -0.36
N ALA A 621 13.00 -1.49 -0.65
CA ALA A 621 14.15 -0.75 -1.14
C ALA A 621 15.35 -0.77 -0.16
N VAL A 622 15.08 -0.58 1.13
CA VAL A 622 16.12 -0.66 2.18
C VAL A 622 16.74 -2.06 2.23
N MET A 623 15.93 -3.12 2.13
CA MET A 623 16.46 -4.49 2.14
C MET A 623 17.30 -4.77 0.87
N CYS A 624 16.89 -4.30 -0.31
CA CYS A 624 17.71 -4.39 -1.53
C CYS A 624 19.06 -3.69 -1.35
N ALA A 625 19.08 -2.48 -0.79
CA ALA A 625 20.31 -1.73 -0.56
C ALA A 625 21.22 -2.40 0.49
N LEU A 626 20.63 -3.03 1.53
CA LEU A 626 21.42 -3.80 2.51
C LEU A 626 22.09 -5.03 1.87
N LEU A 627 21.41 -5.74 0.99
CA LEU A 627 22.01 -6.85 0.23
C LEU A 627 23.16 -6.36 -0.64
N ARG A 628 22.97 -5.30 -1.41
CA ARG A 628 24.05 -4.69 -2.22
C ARG A 628 25.21 -4.22 -1.38
N ARG A 629 24.95 -3.59 -0.24
CA ARG A 629 25.98 -3.19 0.71
C ARG A 629 26.80 -4.37 1.23
N ASP A 630 26.15 -5.50 1.50
CA ASP A 630 26.85 -6.68 1.99
C ASP A 630 27.77 -7.29 0.92
N GLU A 631 27.45 -7.13 -0.35
CA GLU A 631 28.28 -7.54 -1.49
C GLU A 631 29.42 -6.53 -1.77
N THR A 632 29.11 -5.24 -1.80
CA THR A 632 30.02 -4.18 -2.22
C THR A 632 30.89 -3.62 -1.09
N GLY A 633 30.45 -3.78 0.16
CA GLY A 633 31.05 -3.16 1.34
C GLY A 633 30.72 -1.68 1.53
N VAL A 634 29.96 -1.06 0.62
CA VAL A 634 29.64 0.38 0.60
C VAL A 634 28.12 0.59 0.69
N GLY A 635 27.70 1.57 1.51
CA GLY A 635 26.31 1.99 1.60
C GLY A 635 25.93 2.91 0.43
N GLU A 636 24.65 3.02 0.14
CA GLU A 636 24.12 3.75 -1.01
C GLU A 636 22.96 4.68 -0.59
N LEU A 637 22.75 5.73 -1.40
CA LEU A 637 21.59 6.59 -1.31
C LEU A 637 20.44 6.02 -2.14
N ILE A 638 19.30 5.80 -1.50
CA ILE A 638 18.04 5.48 -2.17
C ILE A 638 17.26 6.78 -2.37
N ASP A 639 17.03 7.18 -3.63
CA ASP A 639 16.04 8.19 -3.97
C ASP A 639 14.68 7.51 -4.16
N PHE A 640 13.87 7.54 -3.09
CA PHE A 640 12.53 6.97 -3.09
C PHE A 640 11.50 8.06 -3.36
N ALA A 641 11.20 8.32 -4.64
CA ALA A 641 10.11 9.20 -5.02
C ALA A 641 8.77 8.47 -4.81
N GLN A 642 7.97 8.93 -3.83
CA GLN A 642 6.70 8.28 -3.50
C GLN A 642 5.72 8.29 -4.69
N SER A 643 5.72 9.35 -5.51
CA SER A 643 4.94 9.45 -6.74
C SER A 643 5.36 8.40 -7.78
N GLU A 644 6.66 8.17 -7.98
CA GLU A 644 7.17 7.17 -8.92
C GLU A 644 6.80 5.74 -8.47
N ASN A 645 6.81 5.47 -7.17
CA ASN A 645 6.30 4.22 -6.61
C ASN A 645 4.80 4.07 -6.85
N MET A 646 4.01 5.14 -6.61
CA MET A 646 2.56 5.11 -6.82
C MET A 646 2.17 4.94 -8.29
N MET A 647 2.87 5.58 -9.22
CA MET A 647 2.63 5.44 -10.66
C MET A 647 2.80 3.98 -11.14
N ASN A 648 3.61 3.18 -10.47
CA ASN A 648 3.71 1.74 -10.74
C ASN A 648 2.45 0.95 -10.34
N HIS A 649 1.57 1.47 -9.47
CA HIS A 649 0.29 0.83 -9.16
C HIS A 649 -0.80 1.08 -10.22
N ILE A 650 -0.56 1.99 -11.15
CA ILE A 650 -1.44 2.32 -12.28
C ILE A 650 -0.68 2.27 -13.62
N GLY A 651 0.35 1.43 -13.70
CA GLY A 651 1.29 1.41 -14.82
C GLY A 651 0.67 1.02 -16.16
N GLU A 652 -0.40 0.23 -16.16
CA GLU A 652 -1.17 -0.13 -17.34
C GLU A 652 -1.78 1.09 -18.05
N TYR A 653 -2.21 2.09 -17.28
CA TYR A 653 -2.79 3.31 -17.84
C TYR A 653 -1.73 4.22 -18.50
N PHE A 654 -0.48 4.17 -18.06
CA PHE A 654 0.63 4.89 -18.72
C PHE A 654 1.01 4.24 -20.04
N ILE A 655 1.02 2.91 -20.12
CA ILE A 655 1.26 2.17 -21.36
C ILE A 655 0.14 2.47 -22.38
N ASP A 656 -1.11 2.45 -21.92
CA ASP A 656 -2.25 2.76 -22.78
C ASP A 656 -2.24 4.22 -23.23
N ALA A 657 -1.97 5.16 -22.32
CA ALA A 657 -1.85 6.58 -22.66
C ALA A 657 -0.78 6.83 -23.74
N ASP A 658 0.39 6.18 -23.64
CA ASP A 658 1.45 6.30 -24.65
C ASP A 658 1.04 5.73 -26.02
N ARG A 659 0.31 4.61 -26.02
CA ARG A 659 -0.06 3.92 -27.26
C ARG A 659 -1.31 4.49 -27.94
N THR A 660 -2.23 5.06 -27.18
CA THR A 660 -3.55 5.48 -27.68
C THR A 660 -3.82 6.97 -27.54
N GLY A 661 -3.15 7.66 -26.60
CA GLY A 661 -3.45 9.05 -26.23
C GLY A 661 -4.79 9.20 -25.50
N VAL A 662 -5.39 8.10 -25.02
CA VAL A 662 -6.71 8.12 -24.38
C VAL A 662 -6.58 8.50 -22.93
N THR A 663 -7.35 9.49 -22.50
CA THR A 663 -7.58 9.79 -21.08
C THR A 663 -8.75 8.94 -20.59
N HIS A 664 -8.51 8.16 -19.54
CA HIS A 664 -9.56 7.35 -18.91
C HIS A 664 -10.37 8.20 -17.93
N GLU A 665 -11.69 8.14 -18.07
CA GLU A 665 -12.61 8.73 -17.10
C GLU A 665 -12.88 7.75 -15.94
N PRO A 666 -13.27 8.25 -14.76
CA PRO A 666 -13.73 7.40 -13.65
C PRO A 666 -14.89 6.50 -14.05
N ILE A 667 -14.88 5.25 -13.60
CA ILE A 667 -15.93 4.26 -13.91
C ILE A 667 -16.67 3.77 -12.65
N GLY A 668 -16.56 4.51 -11.55
CA GLY A 668 -17.21 4.15 -10.29
C GLY A 668 -16.70 2.83 -9.74
N ASN A 669 -17.62 2.00 -9.30
CA ASN A 669 -17.34 0.65 -8.81
C ASN A 669 -17.22 -0.42 -9.90
N ARG A 670 -17.34 -0.03 -11.16
CA ARG A 670 -17.26 -0.93 -12.30
C ARG A 670 -15.83 -1.38 -12.56
N HIS A 671 -15.71 -2.36 -13.45
CA HIS A 671 -14.44 -2.87 -13.92
C HIS A 671 -14.39 -2.79 -15.44
N PRO A 672 -13.22 -2.54 -16.05
CA PRO A 672 -13.10 -2.44 -17.53
C PRO A 672 -13.63 -3.67 -18.28
N THR A 673 -13.53 -4.84 -17.69
CA THR A 673 -13.90 -6.11 -18.35
C THR A 673 -14.92 -6.96 -17.57
N ASN A 674 -14.96 -6.91 -16.25
CA ASN A 674 -15.92 -7.71 -15.45
C ASN A 674 -17.31 -7.07 -15.46
N ALA A 675 -18.36 -7.86 -15.64
CA ALA A 675 -19.74 -7.39 -15.61
C ALA A 675 -20.73 -8.51 -15.22
N PRO A 676 -21.66 -8.22 -14.24
CA PRO A 676 -21.68 -7.00 -13.43
C PRO A 676 -20.54 -6.91 -12.42
N GLN A 677 -20.12 -5.69 -12.12
CA GLN A 677 -19.34 -5.37 -10.93
C GLN A 677 -19.83 -4.04 -10.37
N GLY A 678 -20.19 -4.00 -9.10
CA GLY A 678 -20.73 -2.80 -8.47
C GLY A 678 -20.89 -2.92 -6.96
N CYS A 679 -21.33 -1.80 -6.36
CA CYS A 679 -21.70 -1.69 -4.95
C CYS A 679 -23.22 -1.42 -4.89
N TYR A 680 -23.94 -2.24 -4.13
CA TYR A 680 -25.40 -2.27 -4.15
C TYR A 680 -25.98 -2.07 -2.77
N PRO A 681 -27.11 -1.33 -2.63
CA PRO A 681 -27.76 -1.11 -1.35
C PRO A 681 -28.34 -2.42 -0.80
N CYS A 682 -28.24 -2.60 0.51
CA CYS A 682 -28.79 -3.73 1.26
C CYS A 682 -29.86 -3.29 2.28
N GLU A 683 -30.47 -4.25 2.96
CA GLU A 683 -31.40 -3.98 4.06
C GLU A 683 -30.67 -3.30 5.23
N GLY A 684 -31.21 -2.19 5.72
CA GLY A 684 -30.67 -1.38 6.80
C GLY A 684 -30.31 0.03 6.35
N ASP A 685 -29.87 0.86 7.30
CA ASP A 685 -29.44 2.22 7.04
C ASP A 685 -27.96 2.22 6.66
N ASP A 686 -27.65 2.79 5.49
CA ASP A 686 -26.30 2.87 4.92
C ASP A 686 -25.54 1.52 4.89
N ARG A 687 -26.25 0.44 4.48
CA ARG A 687 -25.69 -0.90 4.38
C ARG A 687 -25.53 -1.34 2.93
N TRP A 688 -24.37 -1.86 2.59
CA TRP A 688 -23.94 -2.09 1.21
C TRP A 688 -23.25 -3.44 1.04
N ALA A 689 -23.39 -4.02 -0.15
CA ALA A 689 -22.64 -5.18 -0.57
C ALA A 689 -22.05 -4.95 -1.96
N VAL A 690 -20.86 -5.50 -2.21
CA VAL A 690 -20.22 -5.52 -3.52
C VAL A 690 -20.36 -6.90 -4.16
N ILE A 691 -20.52 -6.93 -5.48
CA ILE A 691 -20.58 -8.17 -6.28
C ILE A 691 -19.67 -7.96 -7.49
N ALA A 692 -18.89 -8.99 -7.86
CA ALA A 692 -18.00 -8.95 -9.03
C ALA A 692 -18.12 -10.27 -9.81
N VAL A 693 -18.41 -10.17 -11.11
CA VAL A 693 -18.56 -11.31 -12.03
C VAL A 693 -17.52 -11.24 -13.13
N ALA A 694 -16.57 -12.14 -13.10
CA ALA A 694 -15.45 -12.15 -14.04
C ALA A 694 -15.71 -13.03 -15.29
N ASN A 695 -16.61 -14.01 -15.22
CA ASN A 695 -16.84 -14.96 -16.30
C ASN A 695 -18.31 -15.40 -16.40
N ASP A 696 -18.62 -16.13 -17.48
CA ASP A 696 -20.00 -16.54 -17.78
C ASP A 696 -20.52 -17.61 -16.82
N GLN A 697 -19.63 -18.42 -16.20
CA GLN A 697 -20.04 -19.40 -15.19
C GLN A 697 -20.53 -18.70 -13.92
N GLN A 698 -19.81 -17.68 -13.46
CA GLN A 698 -20.20 -16.85 -12.33
C GLN A 698 -21.51 -16.09 -12.62
N TRP A 699 -21.67 -15.61 -13.87
CA TRP A 699 -22.92 -14.97 -14.29
C TRP A 699 -24.10 -15.91 -14.21
N GLN A 700 -23.99 -17.13 -14.73
CA GLN A 700 -25.04 -18.14 -14.62
C GLN A 700 -25.41 -18.44 -13.16
N ALA A 701 -24.39 -18.63 -12.32
CA ALA A 701 -24.58 -18.86 -10.90
C ALA A 701 -25.29 -17.67 -10.20
N LEU A 702 -24.90 -16.44 -10.53
CA LEU A 702 -25.57 -15.24 -10.00
C LEU A 702 -27.05 -15.18 -10.42
N CYS A 703 -27.40 -15.48 -11.68
CA CYS A 703 -28.78 -15.54 -12.15
C CYS A 703 -29.63 -16.54 -11.34
N GLU A 704 -29.06 -17.69 -10.98
CA GLU A 704 -29.73 -18.68 -10.13
C GLU A 704 -29.91 -18.16 -8.69
N VAL A 705 -28.88 -17.54 -8.11
CA VAL A 705 -28.92 -16.95 -6.76
C VAL A 705 -30.00 -15.88 -6.65
N ILE A 706 -30.13 -15.02 -7.66
CA ILE A 706 -31.17 -13.96 -7.65
C ILE A 706 -32.55 -14.48 -8.07
N GLY A 707 -32.68 -15.76 -8.44
CA GLY A 707 -33.93 -16.38 -8.82
C GLY A 707 -34.45 -15.99 -10.22
N GLN A 708 -33.57 -15.57 -11.11
CA GLN A 708 -33.86 -15.12 -12.48
C GLN A 708 -32.96 -15.86 -13.48
N GLY A 709 -33.00 -17.20 -13.49
CA GLY A 709 -32.15 -18.04 -14.33
C GLY A 709 -32.27 -17.77 -15.84
N GLU A 710 -33.41 -17.22 -16.31
CA GLU A 710 -33.61 -16.81 -17.70
C GLU A 710 -32.67 -15.68 -18.18
N LEU A 711 -32.18 -14.84 -17.26
CA LEU A 711 -31.22 -13.77 -17.60
C LEU A 711 -29.91 -14.33 -18.17
N ALA A 712 -29.53 -15.54 -17.79
CA ALA A 712 -28.29 -16.16 -18.29
C ALA A 712 -28.29 -16.35 -19.81
N THR A 713 -29.47 -16.47 -20.44
CA THR A 713 -29.65 -16.66 -21.89
C THR A 713 -30.27 -15.46 -22.59
N ASP A 714 -30.61 -14.41 -21.84
CA ASP A 714 -31.12 -13.16 -22.43
C ASP A 714 -30.03 -12.50 -23.28
N ALA A 715 -30.35 -12.17 -24.51
CA ALA A 715 -29.40 -11.58 -25.46
C ALA A 715 -28.73 -10.29 -24.95
N ARG A 716 -29.36 -9.56 -24.02
CA ARG A 716 -28.81 -8.37 -23.37
C ARG A 716 -27.67 -8.70 -22.40
N PHE A 717 -27.61 -9.94 -21.87
CA PHE A 717 -26.72 -10.32 -20.77
C PHE A 717 -25.95 -11.62 -21.01
N ALA A 718 -26.21 -12.34 -22.10
CA ALA A 718 -25.66 -13.66 -22.37
C ALA A 718 -24.13 -13.67 -22.58
N THR A 719 -23.53 -12.57 -22.95
CA THR A 719 -22.08 -12.45 -23.13
C THR A 719 -21.53 -11.33 -22.24
N ARG A 720 -20.25 -11.42 -21.87
CA ARG A 720 -19.56 -10.37 -21.10
C ARG A 720 -19.72 -8.98 -21.75
N GLN A 721 -19.53 -8.86 -23.08
CA GLN A 721 -19.68 -7.60 -23.80
C GLN A 721 -21.13 -7.06 -23.74
N ALA A 722 -22.11 -7.96 -23.85
CA ALA A 722 -23.51 -7.58 -23.74
C ALA A 722 -23.84 -7.08 -22.32
N ARG A 723 -23.32 -7.73 -21.29
CA ARG A 723 -23.45 -7.28 -19.89
C ARG A 723 -22.81 -5.91 -19.67
N GLN A 724 -21.60 -5.67 -20.20
CA GLN A 724 -20.95 -4.36 -20.14
C GLN A 724 -21.82 -3.27 -20.80
N ALA A 725 -22.35 -3.54 -21.99
CA ALA A 725 -23.20 -2.58 -22.71
C ALA A 725 -24.51 -2.25 -21.98
N ASN A 726 -25.02 -3.19 -21.17
CA ASN A 726 -26.29 -3.06 -20.46
C ASN A 726 -26.09 -3.03 -18.92
N HIS A 727 -24.94 -2.54 -18.46
CA HIS A 727 -24.54 -2.60 -17.06
C HIS A 727 -25.51 -1.87 -16.13
N HIS A 728 -26.05 -0.71 -16.52
CA HIS A 728 -27.06 0.02 -15.73
C HIS A 728 -28.34 -0.78 -15.47
N GLU A 729 -28.77 -1.58 -16.45
CA GLU A 729 -29.96 -2.43 -16.27
C GLU A 729 -29.67 -3.56 -15.28
N LEU A 730 -28.44 -4.12 -15.32
CA LEU A 730 -27.97 -5.10 -14.33
C LEU A 730 -27.86 -4.49 -12.94
N ASP A 731 -27.34 -3.28 -12.81
CA ASP A 731 -27.26 -2.58 -11.53
C ASP A 731 -28.63 -2.41 -10.89
N ALA A 732 -29.64 -2.04 -11.66
CA ALA A 732 -31.00 -1.90 -11.16
C ALA A 732 -31.62 -3.25 -10.70
N LEU A 733 -31.37 -4.33 -11.44
CA LEU A 733 -31.82 -5.68 -11.07
C LEU A 733 -31.14 -6.17 -9.78
N LEU A 734 -29.83 -5.96 -9.66
CA LEU A 734 -29.08 -6.37 -8.49
C LEU A 734 -29.45 -5.54 -7.26
N ALA A 735 -29.59 -4.23 -7.40
CA ALA A 735 -30.04 -3.36 -6.32
C ALA A 735 -31.43 -3.75 -5.79
N ALA A 736 -32.37 -4.11 -6.67
CA ALA A 736 -33.68 -4.60 -6.27
C ALA A 736 -33.61 -5.92 -5.48
N TRP A 737 -32.66 -6.79 -5.80
CA TRP A 737 -32.47 -8.06 -5.10
C TRP A 737 -31.75 -7.88 -3.76
N THR A 738 -30.68 -7.06 -3.71
CA THR A 738 -29.85 -6.85 -2.51
C THR A 738 -30.57 -6.02 -1.45
N SER A 739 -31.38 -5.02 -1.85
CA SER A 739 -32.10 -4.11 -0.92
C SER A 739 -33.05 -4.81 0.06
N THR A 740 -33.40 -6.07 -0.20
CA THR A 740 -34.27 -6.91 0.65
C THR A 740 -33.50 -7.93 1.49
N ARG A 741 -32.18 -7.80 1.58
CA ARG A 741 -31.26 -8.74 2.23
C ARG A 741 -30.21 -8.00 3.03
N SER A 742 -29.73 -8.65 4.10
CA SER A 742 -28.53 -8.14 4.79
C SER A 742 -27.29 -8.28 3.90
N PRO A 743 -26.26 -7.41 4.07
CA PRO A 743 -25.00 -7.57 3.34
C PRO A 743 -24.35 -8.95 3.51
N HIS A 744 -24.47 -9.53 4.71
CA HIS A 744 -23.96 -10.87 5.00
C HIS A 744 -24.76 -11.99 4.30
N ASP A 745 -26.08 -11.85 4.13
CA ASP A 745 -26.86 -12.81 3.35
C ASP A 745 -26.45 -12.78 1.87
N VAL A 746 -26.25 -11.60 1.30
CA VAL A 746 -25.72 -11.43 -0.07
C VAL A 746 -24.35 -12.10 -0.19
N PHE A 747 -23.44 -11.80 0.75
CA PHE A 747 -22.10 -12.37 0.80
C PHE A 747 -22.11 -13.89 0.76
N HIS A 748 -22.78 -14.50 1.74
CA HIS A 748 -22.75 -15.95 1.87
C HIS A 748 -23.48 -16.69 0.74
N GLN A 749 -24.64 -16.18 0.27
CA GLN A 749 -25.37 -16.79 -0.83
C GLN A 749 -24.56 -16.76 -2.14
N CYS A 750 -23.95 -15.63 -2.47
CA CYS A 750 -23.12 -15.49 -3.66
C CYS A 750 -21.87 -16.36 -3.57
N GLN A 751 -21.13 -16.28 -2.47
CA GLN A 751 -19.89 -17.06 -2.29
C GLN A 751 -20.13 -18.57 -2.33
N GLN A 752 -21.18 -19.06 -1.72
CA GLN A 752 -21.56 -20.48 -1.78
C GLN A 752 -21.90 -20.95 -3.19
N ALA A 753 -22.36 -20.04 -4.05
CA ALA A 753 -22.62 -20.30 -5.46
C ALA A 753 -21.40 -20.09 -6.36
N GLY A 754 -20.25 -19.70 -5.80
CA GLY A 754 -19.02 -19.41 -6.56
C GLY A 754 -19.02 -18.05 -7.25
N VAL A 755 -19.74 -17.08 -6.71
CA VAL A 755 -19.76 -15.69 -7.17
C VAL A 755 -19.07 -14.80 -6.14
N PRO A 756 -17.99 -14.06 -6.50
CA PRO A 756 -17.33 -13.11 -5.61
C PRO A 756 -18.31 -12.00 -5.16
N ALA A 757 -18.50 -11.88 -3.87
CA ALA A 757 -19.30 -10.84 -3.23
C ALA A 757 -18.77 -10.57 -1.83
N ALA A 758 -19.02 -9.40 -1.26
CA ALA A 758 -18.65 -9.05 0.10
C ALA A 758 -19.56 -7.95 0.67
N PRO A 759 -19.74 -7.88 2.00
CA PRO A 759 -20.27 -6.68 2.64
C PRO A 759 -19.24 -5.55 2.58
N VAL A 760 -19.68 -4.29 2.57
CA VAL A 760 -18.81 -3.14 2.81
C VAL A 760 -18.74 -2.90 4.31
N TYR A 761 -17.55 -3.13 4.90
CA TYR A 761 -17.37 -3.09 6.35
C TYR A 761 -17.12 -1.69 6.88
N ASP A 762 -17.85 -1.35 7.92
CA ASP A 762 -17.48 -0.30 8.84
C ASP A 762 -16.46 -0.81 9.91
N GLU A 763 -16.16 0.02 10.91
CA GLU A 763 -15.20 -0.35 11.98
C GLU A 763 -15.78 -1.44 12.89
N ALA A 764 -17.06 -1.39 13.23
CA ALA A 764 -17.72 -2.37 14.09
C ALA A 764 -17.77 -3.75 13.44
N ASP A 765 -18.06 -3.81 12.13
CA ASP A 765 -18.10 -5.04 11.35
C ASP A 765 -16.73 -5.75 11.40
N SER A 766 -15.61 -4.99 11.29
CA SER A 766 -14.27 -5.57 11.35
C SER A 766 -13.95 -6.25 12.68
N PHE A 767 -14.39 -5.69 13.82
CA PHE A 767 -14.17 -6.31 15.13
C PHE A 767 -15.13 -7.48 15.39
N ALA A 768 -16.27 -7.53 14.70
CA ALA A 768 -17.26 -8.61 14.82
C ALA A 768 -17.03 -9.75 13.82
N ASP A 769 -16.06 -9.63 12.91
CA ASP A 769 -15.85 -10.58 11.83
C ASP A 769 -15.29 -11.92 12.33
N PRO A 770 -15.99 -13.06 12.09
CA PRO A 770 -15.58 -14.37 12.59
C PRO A 770 -14.32 -14.92 11.90
N HIS A 771 -13.96 -14.41 10.73
CA HIS A 771 -12.75 -14.83 10.02
C HIS A 771 -11.50 -14.17 10.64
N LEU A 772 -11.56 -12.86 10.89
CA LEU A 772 -10.48 -12.13 11.57
C LEU A 772 -10.28 -12.68 12.99
N GLU A 773 -11.37 -13.02 13.70
CA GLU A 773 -11.31 -13.67 15.01
C GLU A 773 -10.62 -15.05 14.94
N ALA A 774 -11.09 -15.93 14.05
CA ALA A 774 -10.53 -17.28 13.88
C ALA A 774 -9.04 -17.27 13.52
N ARG A 775 -8.58 -16.24 12.79
CA ARG A 775 -7.18 -16.08 12.40
C ARG A 775 -6.34 -15.32 13.46
N GLY A 776 -6.94 -14.86 14.55
CA GLY A 776 -6.25 -14.10 15.60
C GLY A 776 -5.68 -12.79 15.09
N PHE A 777 -6.44 -12.10 14.24
CA PHE A 777 -5.95 -10.93 13.51
C PHE A 777 -5.72 -9.73 14.43
N PHE A 778 -6.67 -9.46 15.32
CA PHE A 778 -6.53 -8.38 16.29
C PHE A 778 -5.73 -8.83 17.51
N ARG A 779 -4.71 -8.05 17.88
CA ARG A 779 -3.81 -8.33 19.00
C ARG A 779 -3.74 -7.16 19.97
N GLN A 780 -3.61 -7.45 21.24
CA GLN A 780 -3.38 -6.42 22.24
C GLN A 780 -2.02 -5.75 22.05
N GLN A 781 -2.02 -4.42 22.07
CA GLN A 781 -0.84 -3.58 21.99
C GLN A 781 -1.09 -2.25 22.70
N GLY A 782 -0.03 -1.55 23.08
CA GLY A 782 -0.16 -0.25 23.71
C GLY A 782 1.13 0.27 24.34
N SER A 783 1.00 1.27 25.17
CA SER A 783 2.05 1.86 25.98
C SER A 783 1.49 2.35 27.32
N ALA A 784 2.35 2.86 28.20
CA ALA A 784 1.92 3.41 29.47
C ALA A 784 0.98 4.63 29.33
N ASP A 785 1.13 5.40 28.24
CA ASP A 785 0.32 6.61 27.98
C ASP A 785 -1.02 6.28 27.31
N ILE A 786 -1.04 5.38 26.31
CA ILE A 786 -2.23 5.07 25.51
C ILE A 786 -3.12 3.98 26.16
N GLY A 787 -2.57 3.18 27.08
CA GLY A 787 -3.24 1.97 27.59
C GLY A 787 -3.07 0.79 26.63
N THR A 788 -3.92 -0.24 26.79
CA THR A 788 -3.88 -1.46 25.96
C THR A 788 -5.16 -1.59 25.14
N TRP A 789 -5.01 -1.73 23.84
CA TRP A 789 -6.09 -1.76 22.87
C TRP A 789 -5.86 -2.86 21.83
N LEU A 790 -6.85 -3.15 20.99
CA LEU A 790 -6.73 -4.11 19.91
C LEU A 790 -6.16 -3.40 18.66
N PHE A 791 -5.07 -3.91 18.13
CA PHE A 791 -4.45 -3.46 16.88
C PHE A 791 -4.45 -4.59 15.86
N PRO A 792 -4.56 -4.28 14.56
CA PRO A 792 -4.25 -5.23 13.51
C PRO A 792 -2.84 -5.77 13.69
N ARG A 793 -2.66 -7.09 13.54
CA ARG A 793 -1.33 -7.70 13.52
C ARG A 793 -0.53 -7.32 12.28
N HIS A 794 0.56 -8.04 11.99
CA HIS A 794 1.34 -7.86 10.76
C HIS A 794 0.48 -8.19 9.52
N HIS A 795 0.83 -7.60 8.38
CA HIS A 795 0.15 -7.78 7.10
C HIS A 795 0.17 -9.23 6.58
N TRP A 796 1.07 -10.06 7.08
CA TRP A 796 1.19 -11.48 6.74
C TRP A 796 1.50 -12.33 7.97
N GLN A 797 1.29 -13.62 7.81
CA GLN A 797 1.78 -14.65 8.72
C GLN A 797 2.83 -15.49 8.00
N TRP A 798 3.75 -16.07 8.73
CA TRP A 798 4.68 -17.05 8.20
C TRP A 798 5.05 -18.12 9.21
N THR A 799 5.60 -19.25 8.72
CA THR A 799 6.08 -20.36 9.57
C THR A 799 7.52 -20.15 10.05
N GLY A 800 8.16 -19.05 9.66
CA GLY A 800 9.51 -18.66 10.09
C GLY A 800 9.55 -18.11 11.51
N PRO A 801 10.64 -17.39 11.89
CA PRO A 801 10.76 -16.77 13.21
C PRO A 801 9.58 -15.83 13.47
N ALA A 802 9.13 -15.72 14.72
CA ALA A 802 8.03 -14.83 15.03
C ALA A 802 8.38 -13.38 14.69
N LEU A 803 7.58 -12.75 13.85
CA LEU A 803 7.68 -11.31 13.60
C LEU A 803 7.62 -10.52 14.91
N ARG A 804 8.42 -9.48 15.01
CA ARG A 804 8.51 -8.69 16.24
C ARG A 804 7.19 -7.97 16.53
N TRP A 805 6.70 -8.06 17.75
CA TRP A 805 5.50 -7.40 18.23
C TRP A 805 5.81 -6.67 19.53
N GLY A 806 6.38 -5.49 19.41
CA GLY A 806 6.80 -4.65 20.53
C GLY A 806 5.78 -3.57 20.90
N PRO A 807 6.05 -2.81 21.96
CA PRO A 807 5.17 -1.73 22.39
C PRO A 807 5.14 -0.57 21.40
N ILE A 808 4.16 0.32 21.58
CA ILE A 808 4.10 1.64 20.95
C ILE A 808 5.09 2.55 21.68
N ASN A 809 6.02 3.16 20.95
CA ASN A 809 7.04 4.03 21.54
C ASN A 809 6.44 5.33 22.08
N ARG A 810 7.11 5.90 23.08
CA ARG A 810 6.82 7.22 23.64
C ARG A 810 7.97 8.17 23.36
N LEU A 811 7.73 9.46 23.35
CA LEU A 811 8.76 10.47 23.16
C LEU A 811 9.87 10.28 24.22
N GLY A 812 11.10 10.08 23.77
CA GLY A 812 12.28 9.96 24.62
C GLY A 812 12.33 8.72 25.51
N ASP A 813 11.52 7.68 25.26
CA ASP A 813 11.46 6.47 26.09
C ASP A 813 12.74 5.61 26.03
N ALA A 814 13.60 5.85 25.07
CA ALA A 814 14.86 5.16 24.88
C ALA A 814 16.10 6.07 25.01
N ASN A 815 15.96 7.27 25.61
CA ASN A 815 17.09 8.19 25.78
C ASN A 815 18.29 7.51 26.47
N GLU A 816 18.07 6.82 27.59
CA GLU A 816 19.19 6.13 28.29
C GLU A 816 19.86 5.09 27.39
N HIS A 817 19.10 4.27 26.71
CA HIS A 817 19.62 3.26 25.80
C HIS A 817 20.46 3.88 24.69
N VAL A 818 19.96 4.93 24.03
CA VAL A 818 20.69 5.55 22.93
C VAL A 818 21.97 6.25 23.41
N PHE A 819 21.87 7.08 24.44
CA PHE A 819 23.01 7.90 24.84
C PHE A 819 24.04 7.14 25.70
N LYS A 820 23.61 6.24 26.59
CA LYS A 820 24.52 5.49 27.44
C LYS A 820 24.98 4.18 26.84
N ASP A 821 24.04 3.35 26.31
CA ASP A 821 24.39 2.00 25.84
C ASP A 821 24.97 2.03 24.41
N VAL A 822 24.37 2.85 23.51
CA VAL A 822 24.82 2.92 22.11
C VAL A 822 25.98 3.88 21.94
N LEU A 823 25.88 5.11 22.45
CA LEU A 823 26.92 6.15 22.31
C LEU A 823 27.99 6.09 23.42
N GLY A 824 27.74 5.37 24.51
CA GLY A 824 28.71 5.17 25.59
C GLY A 824 28.96 6.40 26.47
N LEU A 825 28.00 7.36 26.53
CA LEU A 825 28.14 8.56 27.34
C LEU A 825 28.16 8.22 28.85
N SER A 826 29.01 8.92 29.58
CA SER A 826 29.03 8.86 31.06
C SER A 826 27.75 9.44 31.67
N ALA A 827 27.51 9.14 32.92
CA ALA A 827 26.37 9.68 33.66
C ALA A 827 26.42 11.21 33.77
N GLU A 828 27.64 11.81 33.85
CA GLU A 828 27.83 13.26 33.90
C GLU A 828 27.49 13.93 32.53
N GLU A 829 27.97 13.38 31.42
CA GLU A 829 27.64 13.85 30.06
C GLU A 829 26.15 13.74 29.79
N TYR A 830 25.54 12.60 30.14
CA TYR A 830 24.10 12.41 30.02
C TYR A 830 23.29 13.42 30.83
N GLN A 831 23.69 13.72 32.06
CA GLN A 831 23.06 14.74 32.89
C GLN A 831 23.20 16.14 32.29
N GLY A 832 24.38 16.46 31.70
CA GLY A 832 24.60 17.71 30.98
C GLY A 832 23.65 17.89 29.80
N LEU A 833 23.33 16.83 29.06
CA LEU A 833 22.36 16.87 27.96
C LEU A 833 20.93 17.09 28.42
N ILE A 834 20.55 16.57 29.60
CA ILE A 834 19.25 16.88 30.22
C ILE A 834 19.18 18.36 30.55
N GLU A 835 20.22 18.91 31.17
CA GLU A 835 20.29 20.34 31.56
C GLU A 835 20.31 21.28 30.35
N ALA A 836 20.91 20.83 29.24
CA ALA A 836 20.92 21.53 27.97
C ALA A 836 19.59 21.42 27.15
N GLY A 837 18.62 20.61 27.63
CA GLY A 837 17.33 20.42 26.97
C GLY A 837 17.33 19.49 25.75
N HIS A 838 18.43 18.74 25.51
CA HIS A 838 18.47 17.71 24.46
C HIS A 838 17.70 16.45 24.86
N ILE A 839 17.79 16.06 26.13
CA ILE A 839 17.19 14.83 26.65
C ILE A 839 15.93 15.17 27.48
N THR A 840 14.78 14.76 26.96
CA THR A 840 13.48 15.01 27.62
C THR A 840 12.46 13.94 27.20
N THR A 841 11.31 13.93 27.86
CA THR A 841 10.13 13.08 27.51
C THR A 841 8.91 13.94 27.18
N SER A 842 9.11 15.25 27.01
CA SER A 842 8.08 16.22 26.64
C SER A 842 8.57 17.09 25.51
N TYR A 843 7.65 17.60 24.70
CA TYR A 843 7.96 18.73 23.83
C TYR A 843 8.17 19.98 24.65
N LEU A 844 9.11 20.82 24.25
CA LEU A 844 9.53 22.03 24.94
C LEU A 844 9.15 23.27 24.15
N GLN A 845 8.77 24.31 24.87
CA GLN A 845 8.64 25.66 24.33
C GLN A 845 10.03 26.26 24.08
N GLU A 846 10.10 27.41 23.41
CA GLU A 846 11.38 28.07 23.10
C GLU A 846 12.17 28.45 24.36
N ASP A 847 11.49 28.67 25.48
CA ASP A 847 12.12 28.96 26.79
C ASP A 847 12.56 27.72 27.57
N GLY A 848 12.40 26.52 26.97
CA GLY A 848 12.75 25.24 27.57
C GLY A 848 11.71 24.67 28.54
N THR A 849 10.57 25.30 28.71
CA THR A 849 9.47 24.77 29.55
C THR A 849 8.65 23.73 28.76
N PRO A 850 8.16 22.66 29.42
CA PRO A 850 7.28 21.67 28.79
C PRO A 850 5.94 22.26 28.33
N HIS A 851 5.43 21.77 27.18
CA HIS A 851 4.06 22.07 26.70
C HIS A 851 2.98 21.55 27.61
#